data_9661cea3051d14bbb207bbe8b0c39e9d
#
_entry.id   9661cea3051d14bbb207bbe8b0c39e9d
#
_cell.length_a   1.000
_cell.length_b   1.000
_cell.length_c   1.000
_cell.angle_alpha   90.00
_cell.angle_beta   90.00
_cell.angle_gamma   90.00
#
_symmetry.space_group_name_H-M   'P 1'
#
loop_
_entity.id
_entity.type
_entity.pdbx_description
1 polymer ?
#
loop_
_entity_poly.entity_id
_entity_poly.type
_entity_poly.pdbx_seq_one_letter_code
_entity_poly.pdbx_strand_id
1 'polypeptide(L)'
;MEAEAKKREAQALRCSGQEALDHAIASAELYMKAAGTARVPSEKTRFRQKCSDLLSLAERLKKIARSVDTVSQVEKRLGLPRLSRQIPISEQTILLRGSKLHGNKFPPWESDPDPEEFRGSSFTDASEFSLSGRQREVFAGWKRPWDIVGGGANTKDDKSSRLRLMEAEDDFDLVQDITTDCSVVASLGAGIKHLRPGPKSILPTVMFPINSEKGQPQVSENGKYVFRMNFNGCFRKVVIDDRLPSSHNERTLYVVDRQNPKLVWPALMEKAYLKVRGGYDFPGSNSGTDLWIITGWIPQQLFLQSDDIDFDQTWARVKKAYDYGDVIITLGTGRLSLAEEETSGLVGEHDYAVLDISESQGNKRMLVKNPWCAGLVWKGIGSSDARQSPSDHPTKLKPGSFWISFHDVTQNYESLYLNWNPGLFTERQDHHFVWELPPPSLSLSFAHNVQYSMTASVSGSAWILLSRHFQDTELDIARARSNSTLSDVSTSLGFMSLYIFDNANGCRVELGDKSLYRGPFVDSPQTLAPFEAKKGVPYTIVVAQQGLPLPSYAFTLSFFSRCPLAITKAHDSMLYHTELKSSWTRRTAGGNAAAATYLFNPQFALTIPKSGRDSDDGGPLTILLSTESPDLAVHIDLVWASGRRVTTLAVRDIVATSGEYRRGCALLRVPPTRPGHYLADFSLRVGANIDKCRLVPVAADAAGMLRTPLTPLLFEGPSEVRKTARVQVGRLTRASVILTRRGASSSGGSGNGGRSIPGTPRSLPHVRLRVELGRGPDRVVVAASAGDEDSDEGEFMEVGAVGLRTREFDLDPLLIQARRGLWIVVEVMGGVPMAAANSDEGLNIEVLSDGPVGVGRWEGDD
;
A
#
# COMPACT_ATOMS: atom_id res chain seq x y z
N MET A 1 -12.39 -18.66 -38.72
CA MET A 1 -11.76 -17.36 -39.07
C MET A 1 -11.90 -16.33 -37.97
N GLU A 2 -13.11 -15.95 -37.53
CA GLU A 2 -13.26 -14.92 -36.45
C GLU A 2 -12.57 -15.30 -35.13
N ALA A 3 -12.68 -16.55 -34.68
CA ALA A 3 -12.03 -16.99 -33.46
C ALA A 3 -10.48 -16.88 -33.52
N GLU A 4 -9.89 -17.24 -34.67
CA GLU A 4 -8.45 -17.11 -34.89
C GLU A 4 -8.03 -15.65 -35.03
N ALA A 5 -8.86 -14.80 -35.67
CA ALA A 5 -8.62 -13.36 -35.75
C ALA A 5 -8.60 -12.72 -34.34
N LYS A 6 -9.56 -13.06 -33.48
CA LYS A 6 -9.60 -12.61 -32.06
C LYS A 6 -8.39 -13.09 -31.27
N LYS A 7 -7.96 -14.33 -31.49
CA LYS A 7 -6.76 -14.88 -30.85
C LYS A 7 -5.51 -14.08 -31.25
N ARG A 8 -5.35 -13.79 -32.55
CA ARG A 8 -4.24 -12.97 -33.07
C ARG A 8 -4.33 -11.52 -32.58
N GLU A 9 -5.53 -10.93 -32.51
CA GLU A 9 -5.76 -9.60 -31.94
C GLU A 9 -5.30 -9.56 -30.48
N ALA A 10 -5.67 -10.56 -29.69
CA ALA A 10 -5.24 -10.67 -28.30
C ALA A 10 -3.72 -10.85 -28.14
N GLN A 11 -3.08 -11.61 -29.04
CA GLN A 11 -1.63 -11.74 -29.10
C GLN A 11 -0.95 -10.42 -29.48
N ALA A 12 -1.46 -9.71 -30.48
CA ALA A 12 -0.96 -8.38 -30.86
C ALA A 12 -0.95 -7.38 -29.69
N LEU A 13 -1.94 -7.48 -28.79
CA LEU A 13 -2.04 -6.61 -27.61
C LEU A 13 -1.11 -7.03 -26.46
N ARG A 14 -0.68 -8.29 -26.43
CA ARG A 14 0.19 -8.85 -25.38
C ARG A 14 1.67 -8.85 -25.74
N CYS A 15 1.99 -8.96 -27.02
CA CYS A 15 3.36 -8.94 -27.54
C CYS A 15 3.86 -7.52 -27.77
N SER A 16 5.15 -7.38 -28.13
CA SER A 16 5.79 -6.08 -28.38
C SER A 16 6.65 -6.15 -29.65
N GLY A 17 7.02 -5.01 -30.20
CA GLY A 17 7.93 -4.90 -31.34
C GLY A 17 7.40 -5.58 -32.61
N GLN A 18 8.27 -6.27 -33.34
CA GLN A 18 7.96 -6.91 -34.61
C GLN A 18 6.89 -7.99 -34.47
N GLU A 19 6.92 -8.77 -33.38
CA GLU A 19 5.96 -9.84 -33.11
C GLU A 19 4.52 -9.28 -32.96
N ALA A 20 4.37 -8.16 -32.26
CA ALA A 20 3.08 -7.47 -32.15
C ALA A 20 2.57 -6.95 -33.48
N LEU A 21 3.47 -6.41 -34.32
CA LEU A 21 3.17 -5.95 -35.68
C LEU A 21 2.68 -7.11 -36.56
N ASP A 22 3.39 -8.24 -36.54
CA ASP A 22 3.05 -9.42 -37.33
C ASP A 22 1.69 -10.01 -36.94
N HIS A 23 1.39 -10.07 -35.64
CA HIS A 23 0.10 -10.50 -35.13
C HIS A 23 -1.04 -9.51 -35.49
N ALA A 24 -0.79 -8.21 -35.45
CA ALA A 24 -1.78 -7.19 -35.85
C ALA A 24 -2.12 -7.31 -37.35
N ILE A 25 -1.12 -7.48 -38.21
CA ILE A 25 -1.28 -7.68 -39.64
C ILE A 25 -2.06 -8.97 -39.94
N ALA A 26 -1.62 -10.08 -39.34
CA ALA A 26 -2.28 -11.39 -39.50
C ALA A 26 -3.73 -11.38 -39.04
N SER A 27 -4.04 -10.66 -37.94
CA SER A 27 -5.42 -10.48 -37.47
C SER A 27 -6.25 -9.65 -38.41
N ALA A 28 -5.71 -8.54 -38.95
CA ALA A 28 -6.38 -7.69 -39.92
C ALA A 28 -6.72 -8.46 -41.21
N GLU A 29 -5.80 -9.30 -41.72
CA GLU A 29 -6.05 -10.15 -42.86
C GLU A 29 -7.18 -11.17 -42.62
N LEU A 30 -7.21 -11.78 -41.43
CA LEU A 30 -8.28 -12.72 -41.07
C LEU A 30 -9.64 -12.05 -40.98
N TYR A 31 -9.71 -10.82 -40.40
CA TYR A 31 -10.95 -10.06 -40.38
C TYR A 31 -11.37 -9.58 -41.79
N MET A 32 -10.44 -9.26 -42.68
CA MET A 32 -10.73 -8.94 -44.05
C MET A 32 -11.32 -10.14 -44.80
N LYS A 33 -10.72 -11.33 -44.64
CA LYS A 33 -11.25 -12.59 -45.19
C LYS A 33 -12.63 -12.93 -44.61
N ALA A 34 -12.84 -12.74 -43.31
CA ALA A 34 -14.14 -12.94 -42.65
C ALA A 34 -15.20 -11.96 -43.21
N ALA A 35 -14.83 -10.71 -43.43
CA ALA A 35 -15.73 -9.73 -44.05
C ALA A 35 -16.13 -10.09 -45.49
N GLY A 36 -15.22 -10.73 -46.26
CA GLY A 36 -15.50 -11.24 -47.60
C GLY A 36 -16.49 -12.41 -47.64
N THR A 37 -16.50 -13.25 -46.60
CA THR A 37 -17.34 -14.46 -46.50
C THR A 37 -18.63 -14.25 -45.72
N ALA A 38 -18.76 -13.12 -44.97
CA ALA A 38 -19.93 -12.81 -44.16
C ALA A 38 -21.18 -12.60 -45.04
N ARG A 39 -22.27 -13.30 -44.69
CA ARG A 39 -23.57 -13.19 -45.38
C ARG A 39 -24.44 -12.10 -44.79
N VAL A 40 -24.21 -11.70 -43.53
CA VAL A 40 -25.01 -10.67 -42.83
C VAL A 40 -24.33 -9.31 -42.95
N PRO A 41 -25.03 -8.28 -43.43
CA PRO A 41 -24.46 -6.92 -43.65
C PRO A 41 -23.84 -6.31 -42.37
N SER A 42 -24.45 -6.49 -41.23
CA SER A 42 -23.95 -5.98 -39.93
C SER A 42 -22.62 -6.65 -39.51
N GLU A 43 -22.47 -7.95 -39.76
CA GLU A 43 -21.21 -8.64 -39.50
C GLU A 43 -20.10 -8.18 -40.44
N LYS A 44 -20.43 -7.99 -41.71
CA LYS A 44 -19.50 -7.46 -42.70
C LYS A 44 -18.97 -6.07 -42.33
N THR A 45 -19.85 -5.19 -41.85
CA THR A 45 -19.45 -3.86 -41.37
C THR A 45 -18.57 -3.97 -40.11
N ARG A 46 -18.94 -4.81 -39.14
CA ARG A 46 -18.17 -5.05 -37.91
C ARG A 46 -16.77 -5.56 -38.25
N PHE A 47 -16.63 -6.54 -39.12
CA PHE A 47 -15.33 -7.08 -39.52
C PHE A 47 -14.45 -6.07 -40.27
N ARG A 48 -15.06 -5.24 -41.13
CA ARG A 48 -14.34 -4.15 -41.79
C ARG A 48 -13.83 -3.11 -40.82
N GLN A 49 -14.64 -2.75 -39.81
CA GLN A 49 -14.21 -1.83 -38.77
C GLN A 49 -13.02 -2.40 -37.98
N LYS A 50 -13.10 -3.66 -37.55
CA LYS A 50 -12.00 -4.35 -36.86
C LYS A 50 -10.73 -4.42 -37.70
N CYS A 51 -10.83 -4.67 -38.99
CA CYS A 51 -9.69 -4.64 -39.90
C CYS A 51 -9.07 -3.23 -39.96
N SER A 52 -9.88 -2.17 -40.10
CA SER A 52 -9.42 -0.78 -40.11
C SER A 52 -8.70 -0.40 -38.81
N ASP A 53 -9.25 -0.78 -37.63
CA ASP A 53 -8.65 -0.53 -36.32
C ASP A 53 -7.28 -1.21 -36.18
N LEU A 54 -7.18 -2.46 -36.65
CA LEU A 54 -5.94 -3.23 -36.63
C LEU A 54 -4.87 -2.71 -37.59
N LEU A 55 -5.26 -2.22 -38.76
CA LEU A 55 -4.33 -1.57 -39.69
C LEU A 55 -3.79 -0.26 -39.07
N SER A 56 -4.66 0.54 -38.46
CA SER A 56 -4.24 1.73 -37.73
C SER A 56 -3.32 1.42 -36.55
N LEU A 57 -3.52 0.27 -35.91
CA LEU A 57 -2.63 -0.25 -34.88
C LEU A 57 -1.27 -0.66 -35.48
N ALA A 58 -1.25 -1.39 -36.58
CA ALA A 58 -0.04 -1.81 -37.26
C ALA A 58 0.81 -0.61 -37.73
N GLU A 59 0.17 0.44 -38.26
CA GLU A 59 0.88 1.67 -38.64
C GLU A 59 1.51 2.38 -37.44
N ARG A 60 0.80 2.45 -36.31
CA ARG A 60 1.35 2.97 -35.07
C ARG A 60 2.55 2.15 -34.57
N LEU A 61 2.46 0.82 -34.61
CA LEU A 61 3.54 -0.07 -34.23
C LEU A 61 4.78 0.12 -35.09
N LYS A 62 4.60 0.25 -36.41
CA LYS A 62 5.70 0.51 -37.35
C LYS A 62 6.37 1.85 -37.09
N LYS A 63 5.59 2.87 -36.71
CA LYS A 63 6.13 4.20 -36.34
C LYS A 63 6.92 4.13 -35.04
N ILE A 64 6.41 3.38 -34.04
CA ILE A 64 7.06 3.15 -32.74
C ILE A 64 8.37 2.37 -32.92
N ALA A 65 8.41 1.31 -33.75
CA ALA A 65 9.63 0.57 -34.00
C ALA A 65 10.77 1.48 -34.54
N ARG A 66 10.44 2.46 -35.37
CA ARG A 66 11.40 3.47 -35.84
C ARG A 66 11.81 4.47 -34.74
N SER A 67 10.96 4.75 -33.73
CA SER A 67 11.30 5.67 -32.63
C SER A 67 12.15 5.01 -31.54
N VAL A 68 12.12 3.68 -31.39
CA VAL A 68 12.88 2.95 -30.37
C VAL A 68 14.39 3.11 -30.56
N ASP A 69 14.87 3.14 -31.80
CA ASP A 69 16.30 3.38 -32.08
C ASP A 69 16.73 4.79 -31.68
N THR A 70 15.86 5.78 -31.82
CA THR A 70 16.12 7.18 -31.45
C THR A 70 16.10 7.37 -29.93
N VAL A 71 15.15 6.75 -29.22
CA VAL A 71 15.06 6.79 -27.76
C VAL A 71 16.29 6.14 -27.12
N SER A 72 16.75 5.02 -27.63
CA SER A 72 17.98 4.35 -27.16
C SER A 72 19.22 5.24 -27.28
N GLN A 73 19.33 6.07 -28.32
CA GLN A 73 20.43 7.01 -28.47
C GLN A 73 20.35 8.17 -27.47
N VAL A 74 19.14 8.67 -27.16
CA VAL A 74 18.92 9.71 -26.15
C VAL A 74 19.22 9.17 -24.75
N GLU A 75 18.76 7.98 -24.40
CA GLU A 75 19.05 7.34 -23.10
C GLU A 75 20.54 7.13 -22.89
N LYS A 76 21.25 6.69 -23.92
CA LYS A 76 22.69 6.48 -23.87
C LYS A 76 23.46 7.80 -23.65
N ARG A 77 23.00 8.90 -24.26
CA ARG A 77 23.56 10.25 -24.06
C ARG A 77 23.34 10.78 -22.64
N LEU A 78 22.26 10.34 -21.98
CA LEU A 78 21.88 10.74 -20.62
C LEU A 78 22.55 9.88 -19.54
N GLY A 79 23.32 8.86 -19.92
CA GLY A 79 23.85 7.88 -18.96
C GLY A 79 22.77 7.06 -18.24
N LEU A 80 21.56 6.98 -18.82
CA LEU A 80 20.49 6.18 -18.25
C LEU A 80 20.75 4.68 -18.50
N PRO A 81 20.33 3.80 -17.57
CA PRO A 81 20.42 2.38 -17.77
C PRO A 81 19.61 1.95 -19.00
N ARG A 82 20.09 0.94 -19.72
CA ARG A 82 19.44 0.41 -20.89
C ARG A 82 18.06 -0.13 -20.53
N LEU A 83 17.04 0.31 -21.25
CA LEU A 83 15.70 -0.28 -21.17
C LEU A 83 15.73 -1.66 -21.83
N SER A 84 15.77 -2.72 -21.02
CA SER A 84 15.97 -4.11 -21.48
C SER A 84 14.66 -4.81 -21.87
N ARG A 85 13.51 -4.11 -21.75
CA ARG A 85 12.19 -4.64 -22.07
C ARG A 85 11.48 -3.75 -23.08
N GLN A 86 10.88 -4.36 -24.10
CA GLN A 86 9.94 -3.66 -24.96
C GLN A 86 8.59 -3.55 -24.26
N ILE A 87 7.98 -2.35 -24.31
CA ILE A 87 6.71 -2.05 -23.65
C ILE A 87 5.55 -2.61 -24.51
N PRO A 88 4.71 -3.51 -23.98
CA PRO A 88 3.53 -4.00 -24.66
C PRO A 88 2.52 -2.89 -24.96
N ILE A 89 1.68 -3.07 -25.96
CA ILE A 89 0.69 -2.06 -26.40
C ILE A 89 -0.29 -1.67 -25.28
N SER A 90 -0.70 -2.63 -24.47
CA SER A 90 -1.56 -2.38 -23.31
C SER A 90 -0.94 -1.36 -22.34
N GLU A 91 0.36 -1.48 -22.11
CA GLU A 91 1.11 -0.58 -21.24
C GLU A 91 1.39 0.78 -21.92
N GLN A 92 1.64 0.79 -23.22
CA GLN A 92 1.75 2.04 -24.01
C GLN A 92 0.44 2.86 -23.93
N THR A 93 -0.71 2.19 -23.90
CA THR A 93 -2.00 2.86 -23.71
C THR A 93 -2.07 3.58 -22.36
N ILE A 94 -1.51 2.98 -21.30
CA ILE A 94 -1.42 3.61 -19.96
C ILE A 94 -0.55 4.87 -20.04
N LEU A 95 0.61 4.80 -20.68
CA LEU A 95 1.49 5.95 -20.87
C LEU A 95 0.83 7.07 -21.68
N LEU A 96 0.07 6.73 -22.74
CA LEU A 96 -0.65 7.71 -23.54
C LEU A 96 -1.79 8.38 -22.76
N ARG A 97 -2.52 7.63 -21.92
CA ARG A 97 -3.52 8.20 -21.00
C ARG A 97 -2.89 9.16 -20.00
N GLY A 98 -1.74 8.76 -19.40
CA GLY A 98 -0.97 9.59 -18.49
C GLY A 98 -0.39 10.87 -19.10
N SER A 99 -0.53 11.08 -20.44
CA SER A 99 -0.13 12.32 -21.12
C SER A 99 -1.10 13.49 -20.86
N LYS A 100 -2.31 13.23 -20.42
CA LYS A 100 -3.31 14.28 -20.12
C LYS A 100 -3.30 14.54 -18.62
N LEU A 101 -3.03 15.77 -18.24
CA LEU A 101 -2.98 16.20 -16.85
C LEU A 101 -3.29 17.70 -16.77
N HIS A 102 -4.19 18.11 -15.87
CA HIS A 102 -4.59 19.51 -15.65
C HIS A 102 -4.99 20.25 -16.93
N GLY A 103 -5.78 19.61 -17.80
CA GLY A 103 -6.18 20.17 -19.09
C GLY A 103 -5.07 20.25 -20.14
N ASN A 104 -3.83 19.94 -19.78
CA ASN A 104 -2.65 19.97 -20.65
C ASN A 104 -2.36 18.60 -21.27
N LYS A 105 -1.57 18.59 -22.35
CA LYS A 105 -1.08 17.39 -23.01
C LYS A 105 0.45 17.34 -22.96
N PHE A 106 0.98 16.32 -22.30
CA PHE A 106 2.40 16.06 -22.12
C PHE A 106 2.80 14.73 -22.82
N PRO A 107 3.09 14.74 -24.11
CA PRO A 107 3.40 13.52 -24.83
C PRO A 107 4.68 12.87 -24.30
N PRO A 108 4.85 11.54 -24.42
CA PRO A 108 6.13 10.90 -24.16
C PRO A 108 7.25 11.55 -24.96
N TRP A 109 8.45 11.58 -24.39
CA TRP A 109 9.63 12.11 -25.05
C TRP A 109 10.13 11.14 -26.12
N GLU A 110 10.01 11.52 -27.38
CA GLU A 110 10.42 10.69 -28.52
C GLU A 110 11.78 11.14 -29.08
N SER A 111 12.01 12.45 -29.16
CA SER A 111 13.25 13.06 -29.68
C SER A 111 13.41 14.47 -29.14
N ASP A 112 14.64 14.98 -29.22
CA ASP A 112 14.92 16.39 -28.93
C ASP A 112 14.15 17.30 -29.89
N PRO A 113 13.69 18.47 -29.42
CA PRO A 113 12.99 19.44 -30.29
C PRO A 113 13.92 19.96 -31.40
N ASP A 114 13.31 20.22 -32.56
CA ASP A 114 14.03 20.86 -33.67
C ASP A 114 14.42 22.32 -33.29
N PRO A 115 15.66 22.76 -33.54
CA PRO A 115 16.07 24.15 -33.31
C PRO A 115 15.15 25.21 -33.97
N GLU A 116 14.52 24.89 -35.09
CA GLU A 116 13.56 25.77 -35.74
C GLU A 116 12.28 26.01 -34.93
N GLU A 117 11.94 25.11 -33.97
CA GLU A 117 10.79 25.32 -33.06
C GLU A 117 10.94 26.60 -32.19
N PHE A 118 12.17 27.10 -32.02
CA PHE A 118 12.49 28.24 -31.14
C PHE A 118 12.68 29.56 -31.87
N ARG A 119 12.38 29.61 -33.18
CA ARG A 119 12.48 30.76 -34.06
C ARG A 119 11.13 31.23 -34.56
N GLY A 120 11.10 32.40 -35.19
CA GLY A 120 9.91 32.96 -35.86
C GLY A 120 9.02 33.79 -34.95
N SER A 121 7.68 33.67 -35.13
CA SER A 121 6.70 34.49 -34.40
C SER A 121 6.70 34.18 -32.89
N SER A 122 6.41 35.20 -32.08
CA SER A 122 6.34 35.08 -30.63
C SER A 122 5.37 33.99 -30.20
N PHE A 123 5.85 33.04 -29.40
CA PHE A 123 5.08 31.94 -28.86
C PHE A 123 4.37 32.38 -27.57
N THR A 124 3.13 31.93 -27.41
CA THR A 124 2.33 32.11 -26.18
C THR A 124 1.73 30.77 -25.82
N ASP A 125 1.99 30.32 -24.59
CA ASP A 125 1.37 29.12 -24.04
C ASP A 125 -0.11 29.42 -23.71
N ALA A 126 -1.01 28.59 -24.19
CA ALA A 126 -2.44 28.72 -23.92
C ALA A 126 -2.85 28.19 -22.55
N SER A 127 -1.92 27.59 -21.81
CA SER A 127 -2.21 27.03 -20.50
C SER A 127 -2.50 28.13 -19.49
N GLU A 128 -3.54 27.91 -18.67
CA GLU A 128 -3.85 28.78 -17.55
C GLU A 128 -3.09 28.29 -16.32
N PHE A 129 -2.44 29.22 -15.60
CA PHE A 129 -1.76 28.96 -14.34
C PHE A 129 -2.56 29.59 -13.22
N SER A 130 -3.09 28.77 -12.32
CA SER A 130 -3.78 29.25 -11.12
C SER A 130 -2.79 29.85 -10.13
N LEU A 131 -3.26 30.85 -9.38
CA LEU A 131 -2.52 31.55 -8.35
C LEU A 131 -3.26 31.40 -7.01
N SER A 132 -2.52 31.27 -5.91
CA SER A 132 -3.09 31.34 -4.56
C SER A 132 -3.69 32.71 -4.22
N GLY A 133 -4.49 32.79 -3.16
CA GLY A 133 -5.06 34.08 -2.70
C GLY A 133 -3.98 35.15 -2.48
N ARG A 134 -2.92 34.80 -1.74
CA ARG A 134 -1.80 35.70 -1.43
C ARG A 134 -1.03 36.15 -2.68
N GLN A 135 -0.84 35.25 -3.65
CA GLN A 135 -0.17 35.56 -4.91
C GLN A 135 -1.03 36.54 -5.73
N ARG A 136 -2.35 36.35 -5.78
CA ARG A 136 -3.29 37.23 -6.51
C ARG A 136 -3.29 38.67 -5.98
N GLU A 137 -3.11 38.87 -4.68
CA GLU A 137 -3.05 40.20 -4.04
C GLU A 137 -1.91 41.07 -4.57
N VAL A 138 -0.81 40.47 -4.98
CA VAL A 138 0.38 41.20 -5.48
C VAL A 138 0.61 41.05 -6.98
N PHE A 139 -0.17 40.21 -7.67
CA PHE A 139 0.01 39.90 -9.08
C PHE A 139 -0.30 41.09 -9.99
N ALA A 140 0.67 41.46 -10.84
CA ALA A 140 0.56 42.56 -11.79
C ALA A 140 0.47 42.15 -13.27
N GLY A 141 0.34 40.84 -13.51
CA GLY A 141 0.23 40.28 -14.87
C GLY A 141 1.42 39.42 -15.28
N TRP A 142 1.26 38.73 -16.40
CA TRP A 142 2.31 37.90 -17.02
C TRP A 142 3.21 38.76 -17.91
N LYS A 143 4.50 38.78 -17.60
CA LYS A 143 5.49 39.56 -18.35
C LYS A 143 6.64 38.67 -18.83
N ARG A 144 7.23 39.05 -19.96
CA ARG A 144 8.46 38.39 -20.43
C ARG A 144 9.65 38.81 -19.58
N PRO A 145 10.68 37.96 -19.43
CA PRO A 145 11.85 38.28 -18.61
C PRO A 145 12.51 39.59 -18.99
N TRP A 146 12.54 39.91 -20.28
CA TRP A 146 13.11 41.16 -20.80
C TRP A 146 12.37 42.39 -20.26
N ASP A 147 11.08 42.32 -20.13
CA ASP A 147 10.24 43.42 -19.59
C ASP A 147 10.36 43.56 -18.08
N ILE A 148 10.69 42.44 -17.39
CA ILE A 148 10.87 42.41 -15.93
C ILE A 148 12.23 43.00 -15.53
N VAL A 149 13.29 42.66 -16.28
CA VAL A 149 14.69 43.04 -15.97
C VAL A 149 15.02 44.49 -16.32
N GLY A 150 14.04 45.29 -16.83
CA GLY A 150 14.17 46.72 -17.03
C GLY A 150 14.92 47.13 -18.31
N GLY A 151 14.73 46.34 -19.38
CA GLY A 151 15.11 46.76 -20.74
C GLY A 151 14.23 47.91 -21.20
N GLY A 152 14.55 49.14 -20.84
CA GLY A 152 13.85 50.34 -21.35
C GLY A 152 13.85 50.34 -22.88
N ALA A 153 12.86 50.97 -23.49
CA ALA A 153 12.57 51.01 -24.93
C ALA A 153 13.73 51.42 -25.86
N ASN A 154 14.85 51.80 -25.34
CA ASN A 154 16.04 52.34 -26.09
C ASN A 154 17.20 51.33 -26.28
N THR A 155 17.08 50.06 -25.83
CA THR A 155 18.17 49.06 -25.90
C THR A 155 17.81 47.89 -26.82
N LYS A 156 17.18 48.12 -27.97
CA LYS A 156 16.74 47.07 -28.92
C LYS A 156 17.86 46.22 -29.54
N ASP A 157 19.10 46.57 -29.38
CA ASP A 157 20.25 45.94 -30.08
C ASP A 157 21.28 45.25 -29.19
N ASP A 158 21.07 45.16 -27.88
CA ASP A 158 22.08 44.53 -27.04
C ASP A 158 21.85 43.00 -26.90
N LYS A 159 22.32 42.28 -27.95
CA LYS A 159 22.40 40.80 -27.93
C LYS A 159 23.17 40.26 -26.72
N SER A 160 24.14 41.03 -26.22
CA SER A 160 24.98 40.66 -25.08
C SER A 160 24.19 40.64 -23.76
N SER A 161 23.26 41.56 -23.57
CA SER A 161 22.36 41.58 -22.39
C SER A 161 21.32 40.46 -22.39
N ARG A 162 20.86 40.03 -23.58
CA ARG A 162 19.96 38.86 -23.69
C ARG A 162 20.66 37.53 -23.33
N LEU A 163 21.92 37.36 -23.71
CA LEU A 163 22.68 36.16 -23.39
C LEU A 163 22.83 35.96 -21.87
N ARG A 164 22.95 37.05 -21.10
CA ARG A 164 23.11 37.00 -19.64
C ARG A 164 21.90 36.44 -18.90
N LEU A 165 20.72 36.36 -19.51
CA LEU A 165 19.53 35.74 -18.93
C LEU A 165 19.68 34.23 -18.71
N MET A 166 20.59 33.57 -19.41
CA MET A 166 20.84 32.13 -19.32
C MET A 166 22.28 31.80 -18.84
N GLU A 167 23.14 32.81 -18.71
CA GLU A 167 24.49 32.62 -18.23
C GLU A 167 24.50 32.66 -16.70
N ALA A 168 24.98 31.60 -16.11
CA ALA A 168 25.13 31.48 -14.67
C ALA A 168 26.58 31.64 -14.29
N GLU A 169 26.83 32.38 -13.22
CA GLU A 169 28.11 32.37 -12.50
C GLU A 169 28.20 31.10 -11.64
N ASP A 170 29.38 30.78 -11.14
CA ASP A 170 29.60 29.56 -10.35
C ASP A 170 28.92 29.59 -8.97
N ASP A 171 28.42 30.71 -8.51
CA ASP A 171 27.86 30.93 -7.18
C ASP A 171 26.37 31.25 -7.23
N PHE A 172 25.54 30.24 -7.05
CA PHE A 172 24.08 30.35 -7.05
C PHE A 172 23.51 30.56 -5.64
N ASP A 173 22.47 31.41 -5.52
CA ASP A 173 21.74 31.62 -4.30
C ASP A 173 20.21 31.64 -4.57
N LEU A 174 19.64 30.47 -4.94
CA LEU A 174 18.23 30.34 -5.28
C LEU A 174 17.35 30.48 -4.04
N VAL A 175 16.32 31.33 -4.17
CA VAL A 175 15.36 31.61 -3.10
C VAL A 175 13.96 31.83 -3.64
N GLN A 176 12.95 31.60 -2.79
CA GLN A 176 11.54 31.90 -3.02
C GLN A 176 11.01 32.91 -2.02
N ASP A 177 9.92 33.60 -2.37
CA ASP A 177 9.26 34.58 -1.50
C ASP A 177 7.80 34.23 -1.21
N ILE A 178 6.86 34.41 -2.14
CA ILE A 178 5.42 34.17 -1.92
C ILE A 178 4.94 32.83 -2.52
N THR A 179 5.81 32.04 -3.06
CA THR A 179 5.48 30.71 -3.61
C THR A 179 5.37 29.66 -2.49
N THR A 180 4.59 28.59 -2.73
CA THR A 180 4.40 27.48 -1.78
C THR A 180 5.19 26.23 -2.21
N ASP A 181 6.16 26.39 -3.10
CA ASP A 181 6.94 25.33 -3.75
C ASP A 181 8.37 25.21 -3.19
N CYS A 182 8.51 25.33 -1.85
CA CYS A 182 9.80 25.22 -1.16
C CYS A 182 10.57 23.95 -1.55
N SER A 183 9.88 22.84 -1.74
CA SER A 183 10.47 21.58 -2.17
C SER A 183 11.12 21.68 -3.56
N VAL A 184 10.51 22.42 -4.49
CA VAL A 184 11.07 22.65 -5.84
C VAL A 184 12.33 23.51 -5.76
N VAL A 185 12.28 24.60 -4.99
CA VAL A 185 13.44 25.50 -4.83
C VAL A 185 14.56 24.81 -4.08
N ALA A 186 14.26 24.02 -3.04
CA ALA A 186 15.24 23.18 -2.37
C ALA A 186 15.85 22.14 -3.33
N SER A 187 15.04 21.54 -4.19
CA SER A 187 15.48 20.60 -5.23
C SER A 187 16.44 21.23 -6.23
N LEU A 188 16.10 22.41 -6.75
CA LEU A 188 16.96 23.15 -7.66
C LEU A 188 18.27 23.56 -6.96
N GLY A 189 18.20 24.03 -5.71
CA GLY A 189 19.36 24.42 -4.91
C GLY A 189 20.31 23.23 -4.64
N ALA A 190 19.78 22.09 -4.21
CA ALA A 190 20.57 20.88 -3.98
C ALA A 190 21.11 20.28 -5.27
N GLY A 191 20.33 20.33 -6.35
CA GLY A 191 20.70 19.84 -7.67
C GLY A 191 21.68 20.72 -8.44
N ILE A 192 22.01 21.92 -7.95
CA ILE A 192 22.73 22.94 -8.68
C ILE A 192 24.09 22.47 -9.22
N LYS A 193 24.83 21.64 -8.46
CA LYS A 193 26.10 21.05 -8.91
C LYS A 193 25.98 20.24 -10.21
N HIS A 194 24.81 19.66 -10.44
CA HIS A 194 24.48 18.82 -11.59
C HIS A 194 23.75 19.60 -12.68
N LEU A 195 23.05 20.69 -12.30
CA LEU A 195 22.29 21.55 -13.21
C LEU A 195 23.12 22.72 -13.77
N ARG A 196 24.23 23.12 -13.10
CA ARG A 196 25.09 24.19 -13.61
C ARG A 196 25.82 23.77 -14.90
N PRO A 197 26.08 24.71 -15.80
CA PRO A 197 26.82 24.43 -17.02
C PRO A 197 28.18 23.77 -16.75
N GLY A 198 28.51 22.71 -17.49
CA GLY A 198 29.74 21.95 -17.34
C GLY A 198 29.71 20.58 -18.01
N PRO A 199 30.84 19.87 -18.07
CA PRO A 199 30.97 18.60 -18.79
C PRO A 199 30.05 17.48 -18.25
N LYS A 200 29.69 17.53 -16.98
CA LYS A 200 28.79 16.58 -16.32
C LYS A 200 27.39 17.13 -16.08
N SER A 201 27.05 18.29 -16.65
CA SER A 201 25.75 18.91 -16.45
C SER A 201 24.63 18.10 -17.11
N ILE A 202 23.56 17.93 -16.39
CA ILE A 202 22.30 17.33 -16.93
C ILE A 202 21.38 18.40 -17.52
N LEU A 203 21.61 19.69 -17.24
CA LEU A 203 20.76 20.78 -17.70
C LEU A 203 20.57 20.80 -19.23
N PRO A 204 21.60 20.56 -20.06
CA PRO A 204 21.45 20.48 -21.51
C PRO A 204 20.54 19.32 -21.98
N THR A 205 20.26 18.39 -21.14
CA THR A 205 19.39 17.24 -21.48
C THR A 205 17.96 17.42 -20.98
N VAL A 206 17.72 18.42 -20.14
CA VAL A 206 16.44 18.70 -19.49
C VAL A 206 15.74 19.89 -20.12
N MET A 207 16.50 20.93 -20.55
CA MET A 207 15.94 22.20 -21.03
C MET A 207 16.38 22.51 -22.46
N PHE A 208 15.52 23.03 -23.28
CA PHE A 208 15.76 23.45 -24.66
C PHE A 208 15.14 24.84 -24.92
N PRO A 209 15.74 25.73 -25.79
CA PRO A 209 16.87 25.44 -26.68
C PRO A 209 18.24 25.41 -25.99
N ILE A 210 19.19 24.73 -26.63
CA ILE A 210 20.58 24.56 -26.15
C ILE A 210 21.54 25.06 -27.18
N ASN A 211 22.62 25.71 -26.74
CA ASN A 211 23.81 25.90 -27.55
C ASN A 211 24.56 24.55 -27.64
N SER A 212 24.57 23.95 -28.81
CA SER A 212 25.17 22.65 -29.06
C SER A 212 26.71 22.65 -28.86
N GLU A 213 27.40 23.80 -29.08
CA GLU A 213 28.84 23.90 -28.92
C GLU A 213 29.25 24.01 -27.44
N LYS A 214 28.50 24.78 -26.67
CA LYS A 214 28.80 25.08 -25.25
C LYS A 214 28.06 24.15 -24.27
N GLY A 215 27.05 23.41 -24.72
CA GLY A 215 26.19 22.61 -23.85
C GLY A 215 25.40 23.45 -22.83
N GLN A 216 25.08 24.69 -23.15
CA GLN A 216 24.40 25.64 -22.25
C GLN A 216 23.00 26.01 -22.77
N PRO A 217 22.05 26.27 -21.89
CA PRO A 217 20.76 26.80 -22.30
C PRO A 217 20.91 28.09 -23.09
N GLN A 218 20.08 28.29 -24.10
CA GLN A 218 20.01 29.48 -24.91
C GLN A 218 18.71 30.25 -24.65
N VAL A 219 18.74 31.55 -24.85
CA VAL A 219 17.54 32.36 -24.94
C VAL A 219 16.79 31.99 -26.21
N SER A 220 15.52 31.63 -26.09
CA SER A 220 14.64 31.36 -27.22
C SER A 220 14.30 32.65 -27.95
N GLU A 221 14.40 32.67 -29.29
CA GLU A 221 14.07 33.86 -30.10
C GLU A 221 12.56 34.19 -30.05
N ASN A 222 11.71 33.15 -30.00
CA ASN A 222 10.26 33.32 -29.98
C ASN A 222 9.65 33.17 -28.59
N GLY A 223 10.46 32.90 -27.56
CA GLY A 223 10.02 32.74 -26.16
C GLY A 223 9.44 31.37 -25.85
N LYS A 224 9.55 30.38 -26.75
CA LYS A 224 9.16 28.99 -26.49
C LYS A 224 10.29 28.24 -25.81
N TYR A 225 9.95 27.49 -24.75
CA TYR A 225 10.86 26.55 -24.09
C TYR A 225 10.26 25.17 -23.99
N VAL A 226 11.10 24.16 -24.05
CA VAL A 226 10.72 22.75 -23.96
C VAL A 226 11.55 22.11 -22.87
N PHE A 227 10.86 21.46 -21.94
CA PHE A 227 11.49 20.69 -20.86
C PHE A 227 11.20 19.21 -21.00
N ARG A 228 12.19 18.40 -20.69
CA ARG A 228 12.05 16.96 -20.56
C ARG A 228 11.91 16.61 -19.09
N MET A 229 10.74 16.21 -18.67
CA MET A 229 10.42 15.88 -17.28
C MET A 229 9.92 14.45 -17.15
N ASN A 230 10.23 13.79 -16.03
CA ASN A 230 9.90 12.39 -15.79
C ASN A 230 8.70 12.24 -14.85
N PHE A 231 7.55 11.86 -15.39
CA PHE A 231 6.33 11.59 -14.61
C PHE A 231 5.38 10.67 -15.37
N ASN A 232 4.45 10.06 -14.64
CA ASN A 232 3.47 9.15 -15.21
C ASN A 232 4.13 8.09 -16.13
N GLY A 233 5.22 7.49 -15.63
CA GLY A 233 5.86 6.32 -16.19
C GLY A 233 6.89 6.54 -17.28
N CYS A 234 7.12 7.77 -17.76
CA CYS A 234 8.14 8.05 -18.77
C CYS A 234 8.59 9.52 -18.74
N PHE A 235 9.70 9.81 -19.45
CA PHE A 235 10.04 11.18 -19.78
C PHE A 235 9.00 11.77 -20.74
N ARG A 236 8.64 13.05 -20.52
CA ARG A 236 7.59 13.74 -21.25
C ARG A 236 8.04 15.12 -21.70
N LYS A 237 7.47 15.57 -22.85
CA LYS A 237 7.68 16.90 -23.40
C LYS A 237 6.75 17.89 -22.70
N VAL A 238 7.34 18.84 -21.96
CA VAL A 238 6.64 19.95 -21.31
C VAL A 238 7.00 21.23 -22.06
N VAL A 239 6.02 21.88 -22.68
CA VAL A 239 6.21 23.11 -23.44
C VAL A 239 5.65 24.27 -22.65
N ILE A 240 6.42 25.37 -22.51
CA ILE A 240 5.99 26.62 -21.88
C ILE A 240 6.41 27.82 -22.74
N ASP A 241 5.81 28.95 -22.47
CA ASP A 241 6.37 30.25 -22.90
C ASP A 241 7.24 30.86 -21.79
N ASP A 242 7.97 31.90 -22.11
CA ASP A 242 8.87 32.60 -21.20
C ASP A 242 8.21 33.64 -20.28
N ARG A 243 6.89 33.82 -20.34
CA ARG A 243 6.19 34.77 -19.48
C ARG A 243 6.21 34.29 -18.04
N LEU A 244 6.65 35.15 -17.10
CA LEU A 244 6.65 34.90 -15.67
C LEU A 244 5.63 35.78 -14.97
N PRO A 245 5.07 35.36 -13.80
CA PRO A 245 4.15 36.20 -13.05
C PRO A 245 4.90 37.39 -12.43
N SER A 246 4.51 38.62 -12.75
CA SER A 246 5.09 39.83 -12.19
C SER A 246 4.26 40.36 -11.03
N SER A 247 4.92 41.06 -10.11
CA SER A 247 4.30 41.71 -8.96
C SER A 247 4.26 43.23 -9.20
N HIS A 248 3.32 43.92 -8.53
CA HIS A 248 3.25 45.36 -8.48
C HIS A 248 4.02 45.96 -7.30
N ASN A 249 4.66 45.11 -6.49
CA ASN A 249 5.55 45.49 -5.39
C ASN A 249 6.90 44.77 -5.51
N GLU A 250 7.73 44.82 -4.48
CA GLU A 250 9.07 44.20 -4.46
C GLU A 250 9.03 42.67 -4.22
N ARG A 251 7.84 42.07 -4.02
CA ARG A 251 7.68 40.62 -3.77
C ARG A 251 7.85 39.84 -5.08
N THR A 252 8.43 38.63 -4.98
CA THR A 252 8.64 37.73 -6.13
C THR A 252 7.64 36.55 -6.11
N LEU A 253 7.17 36.20 -7.29
CA LEU A 253 6.18 35.12 -7.51
C LEU A 253 6.79 33.89 -8.19
N TYR A 254 8.11 33.78 -8.23
CA TYR A 254 8.88 32.69 -8.81
C TYR A 254 10.27 32.64 -8.16
N VAL A 255 11.00 31.55 -8.38
CA VAL A 255 12.35 31.36 -7.88
C VAL A 255 13.32 32.40 -8.50
N VAL A 256 14.14 33.00 -7.67
CA VAL A 256 15.13 34.01 -8.07
C VAL A 256 16.48 33.62 -7.52
N ASP A 257 17.53 33.88 -8.31
CA ASP A 257 18.92 33.88 -7.82
C ASP A 257 19.26 35.24 -7.25
N ARG A 258 19.57 35.36 -5.95
CA ARG A 258 19.93 36.61 -5.30
C ARG A 258 21.31 37.16 -5.79
N GLN A 259 22.21 36.30 -6.27
CA GLN A 259 23.49 36.71 -6.82
C GLN A 259 23.34 37.28 -8.23
N ASN A 260 22.46 36.67 -9.04
CA ASN A 260 22.15 37.09 -10.39
C ASN A 260 20.62 37.13 -10.62
N PRO A 261 19.93 38.19 -10.20
CA PRO A 261 18.46 38.33 -10.37
C PRO A 261 18.01 38.35 -11.85
N LYS A 262 18.97 38.44 -12.80
CA LYS A 262 18.67 38.36 -14.24
C LYS A 262 18.64 36.94 -14.77
N LEU A 263 19.09 35.97 -14.00
CA LEU A 263 19.10 34.56 -14.40
C LEU A 263 17.67 33.99 -14.44
N VAL A 264 17.21 33.47 -15.59
CA VAL A 264 15.80 33.11 -15.81
C VAL A 264 15.58 31.62 -15.89
N TRP A 265 16.60 30.82 -16.23
CA TRP A 265 16.37 29.38 -16.43
C TRP A 265 15.82 28.66 -15.19
N PRO A 266 16.15 29.02 -13.92
CA PRO A 266 15.51 28.37 -12.76
C PRO A 266 14.02 28.66 -12.71
N ALA A 267 13.59 29.92 -12.95
CA ALA A 267 12.19 30.32 -12.98
C ALA A 267 11.41 29.63 -14.12
N LEU A 268 12.04 29.41 -15.27
CA LEU A 268 11.41 28.67 -16.36
C LEU A 268 11.28 27.18 -16.04
N MET A 269 12.24 26.60 -15.35
CA MET A 269 12.16 25.19 -14.89
C MET A 269 11.08 25.01 -13.83
N GLU A 270 11.02 25.92 -12.85
CA GLU A 270 9.92 26.00 -11.88
C GLU A 270 8.56 26.10 -12.58
N LYS A 271 8.40 27.04 -13.55
CA LYS A 271 7.18 27.18 -14.32
C LYS A 271 6.78 25.90 -15.06
N ALA A 272 7.74 25.23 -15.69
CA ALA A 272 7.48 23.96 -16.38
C ALA A 272 7.04 22.87 -15.40
N TYR A 273 7.67 22.80 -14.22
CA TYR A 273 7.27 21.91 -13.14
C TYR A 273 5.86 22.23 -12.65
N LEU A 274 5.57 23.49 -12.34
CA LEU A 274 4.24 23.93 -11.87
C LEU A 274 3.14 23.69 -12.90
N LYS A 275 3.46 23.77 -14.20
CA LYS A 275 2.53 23.35 -15.25
C LYS A 275 2.12 21.87 -15.14
N VAL A 276 3.06 21.01 -14.80
CA VAL A 276 2.78 19.58 -14.56
C VAL A 276 1.98 19.38 -13.28
N ARG A 277 2.15 20.24 -12.26
CA ARG A 277 1.52 20.14 -10.96
C ARG A 277 0.24 20.96 -10.80
N GLY A 278 -0.23 21.64 -11.86
CA GLY A 278 -1.52 22.29 -11.93
C GLY A 278 -1.54 23.82 -11.76
N GLY A 279 -0.41 24.46 -11.41
CA GLY A 279 -0.30 25.92 -11.31
C GLY A 279 0.58 26.42 -10.18
N TYR A 280 0.63 27.73 -10.00
CA TYR A 280 1.41 28.39 -8.92
C TYR A 280 0.74 28.29 -7.55
N ASP A 281 -0.54 27.91 -7.50
CA ASP A 281 -1.28 27.58 -6.25
C ASP A 281 -1.04 26.14 -5.80
N PHE A 282 -0.02 25.49 -6.35
CA PHE A 282 0.36 24.14 -5.99
C PHE A 282 0.55 24.01 -4.47
N PRO A 283 -0.12 23.02 -3.81
CA PRO A 283 -0.13 22.93 -2.34
C PRO A 283 1.18 22.45 -1.72
N GLY A 284 2.17 22.08 -2.52
CA GLY A 284 3.45 21.54 -2.07
C GLY A 284 3.67 20.08 -2.48
N SER A 285 4.90 19.62 -2.28
CA SER A 285 5.38 18.26 -2.56
C SER A 285 6.53 17.94 -1.60
N ASN A 286 7.29 16.89 -1.90
CA ASN A 286 8.59 16.65 -1.31
C ASN A 286 9.70 16.73 -2.39
N SER A 287 10.86 17.17 -1.98
CA SER A 287 11.99 17.39 -2.87
C SER A 287 12.52 16.13 -3.55
N GLY A 288 12.32 14.95 -2.96
CA GLY A 288 12.66 13.67 -3.61
C GLY A 288 11.84 13.42 -4.86
N THR A 289 10.52 13.68 -4.80
CA THR A 289 9.60 13.61 -5.94
C THR A 289 9.94 14.67 -6.99
N ASP A 290 10.23 15.88 -6.56
CA ASP A 290 10.49 17.00 -7.48
C ASP A 290 11.76 16.78 -8.27
N LEU A 291 12.84 16.33 -7.62
CA LEU A 291 14.08 15.93 -8.28
C LEU A 291 13.88 14.75 -9.25
N TRP A 292 13.02 13.78 -8.90
CA TRP A 292 12.66 12.69 -9.81
C TRP A 292 11.97 13.21 -11.07
N ILE A 293 11.05 14.17 -10.93
CA ILE A 293 10.36 14.77 -12.07
C ILE A 293 11.35 15.56 -12.94
N ILE A 294 12.19 16.38 -12.33
CA ILE A 294 13.12 17.28 -13.03
C ILE A 294 14.26 16.50 -13.69
N THR A 295 14.85 15.53 -12.98
CA THR A 295 16.12 14.91 -13.39
C THR A 295 15.98 13.46 -13.84
N GLY A 296 14.97 12.75 -13.37
CA GLY A 296 14.85 11.29 -13.48
C GLY A 296 15.78 10.52 -12.53
N TRP A 297 16.40 11.18 -11.54
CA TRP A 297 17.22 10.52 -10.54
C TRP A 297 16.34 9.77 -9.54
N ILE A 298 16.73 8.54 -9.20
CA ILE A 298 15.92 7.57 -8.44
C ILE A 298 15.70 8.07 -7.02
N PRO A 299 14.44 8.35 -6.58
CA PRO A 299 14.16 8.88 -5.25
C PRO A 299 14.16 7.78 -4.21
N GLN A 300 14.77 8.04 -3.07
CA GLN A 300 14.70 7.28 -1.84
C GLN A 300 14.38 8.23 -0.69
N GLN A 301 13.32 7.93 0.06
CA GLN A 301 12.99 8.61 1.30
C GLN A 301 13.40 7.73 2.48
N LEU A 302 14.12 8.30 3.43
CA LEU A 302 14.47 7.66 4.70
C LEU A 302 13.82 8.46 5.83
N PHE A 303 12.95 7.81 6.59
CA PHE A 303 12.30 8.40 7.77
C PHE A 303 13.27 8.32 8.95
N LEU A 304 13.83 9.46 9.35
CA LEU A 304 14.91 9.53 10.35
C LEU A 304 14.50 9.07 11.76
N GLN A 305 13.21 8.91 12.00
CA GLN A 305 12.66 8.40 13.26
C GLN A 305 12.42 6.87 13.24
N SER A 306 12.85 6.17 12.17
CA SER A 306 12.70 4.72 12.07
C SER A 306 13.82 3.99 12.84
N ASP A 307 13.44 3.02 13.66
CA ASP A 307 14.37 2.17 14.41
C ASP A 307 15.22 1.25 13.50
N ASP A 308 14.82 1.08 12.24
CA ASP A 308 15.47 0.16 11.30
C ASP A 308 16.68 0.78 10.58
N ILE A 309 17.03 2.06 10.84
CA ILE A 309 18.10 2.76 10.15
C ILE A 309 19.43 2.69 10.92
N ASP A 310 20.41 2.08 10.30
CA ASP A 310 21.83 2.24 10.71
C ASP A 310 22.36 3.56 10.18
N PHE A 311 22.46 4.57 11.03
CA PHE A 311 22.90 5.93 10.67
C PHE A 311 24.37 5.99 10.25
N ASP A 312 25.24 5.15 10.81
CA ASP A 312 26.66 5.13 10.45
C ASP A 312 26.87 4.53 9.06
N GLN A 313 26.20 3.43 8.78
CA GLN A 313 26.20 2.82 7.45
C GLN A 313 25.56 3.75 6.41
N THR A 314 24.45 4.40 6.78
CA THR A 314 23.76 5.36 5.92
C THR A 314 24.68 6.54 5.59
N TRP A 315 25.32 7.14 6.58
CA TRP A 315 26.26 8.23 6.35
C TRP A 315 27.40 7.81 5.42
N ALA A 316 28.06 6.69 5.69
CA ALA A 316 29.18 6.20 4.88
C ALA A 316 28.77 5.99 3.41
N ARG A 317 27.60 5.42 3.17
CA ARG A 317 27.02 5.21 1.82
C ARG A 317 26.75 6.55 1.13
N VAL A 318 26.08 7.47 1.82
CA VAL A 318 25.66 8.77 1.29
C VAL A 318 26.90 9.64 1.01
N LYS A 319 27.87 9.69 1.96
CA LYS A 319 29.12 10.46 1.81
C LYS A 319 29.92 10.00 0.59
N LYS A 320 30.09 8.68 0.44
CA LYS A 320 30.77 8.11 -0.72
C LYS A 320 30.10 8.49 -2.03
N ALA A 321 28.78 8.33 -2.11
CA ALA A 321 28.01 8.65 -3.32
C ALA A 321 28.05 10.15 -3.64
N TYR A 322 27.97 11.02 -2.62
CA TYR A 322 28.04 12.46 -2.78
C TYR A 322 29.40 12.89 -3.34
N ASP A 323 30.50 12.32 -2.85
CA ASP A 323 31.86 12.62 -3.33
C ASP A 323 32.07 12.20 -4.79
N TYR A 324 31.38 11.13 -5.25
CA TYR A 324 31.38 10.72 -6.66
C TYR A 324 30.40 11.51 -7.53
N GLY A 325 29.47 12.26 -6.92
CA GLY A 325 28.43 12.99 -7.61
C GLY A 325 27.25 12.09 -8.04
N ASP A 326 26.99 11.00 -7.31
CA ASP A 326 25.97 10.00 -7.62
C ASP A 326 24.71 10.13 -6.75
N VAL A 327 24.64 11.14 -5.90
CA VAL A 327 23.44 11.44 -5.08
C VAL A 327 23.22 12.93 -4.91
N ILE A 328 21.97 13.34 -4.97
CA ILE A 328 21.48 14.67 -4.57
C ILE A 328 20.73 14.49 -3.26
N ILE A 329 20.96 15.40 -2.30
CA ILE A 329 20.47 15.27 -0.93
C ILE A 329 19.60 16.47 -0.58
N THR A 330 18.42 16.23 -0.02
CA THR A 330 17.55 17.23 0.59
C THR A 330 17.00 16.71 1.92
N LEU A 331 16.50 17.60 2.76
CA LEU A 331 15.96 17.29 4.08
C LEU A 331 14.54 17.85 4.18
N GLY A 332 13.65 17.13 4.81
CA GLY A 332 12.29 17.57 5.14
C GLY A 332 12.03 17.56 6.63
N THR A 333 11.49 18.64 7.14
CA THR A 333 10.98 18.71 8.52
C THR A 333 9.55 18.17 8.58
N GLY A 334 9.21 17.52 9.69
CA GLY A 334 7.84 17.23 10.04
C GLY A 334 7.09 18.45 10.59
N ARG A 335 5.97 18.21 11.24
CA ARG A 335 5.22 19.24 11.94
C ARG A 335 6.03 19.75 13.13
N LEU A 336 6.19 21.05 13.21
CA LEU A 336 6.78 21.74 14.33
C LEU A 336 5.75 22.71 14.93
N SER A 337 5.74 22.86 16.25
CA SER A 337 5.01 23.94 16.91
C SER A 337 5.78 25.25 16.75
N LEU A 338 5.10 26.39 16.87
CA LEU A 338 5.75 27.71 16.80
C LEU A 338 6.90 27.85 17.81
N ALA A 339 6.78 27.23 18.99
CA ALA A 339 7.83 27.23 20.02
C ALA A 339 9.05 26.40 19.58
N GLU A 340 8.84 25.27 18.91
CA GLU A 340 9.93 24.45 18.34
C GLU A 340 10.62 25.18 17.19
N GLU A 341 9.85 25.84 16.30
CA GLU A 341 10.41 26.67 15.22
C GLU A 341 11.27 27.83 15.78
N GLU A 342 10.76 28.55 16.78
CA GLU A 342 11.48 29.63 17.42
C GLU A 342 12.77 29.14 18.14
N THR A 343 12.70 27.98 18.76
CA THR A 343 13.84 27.42 19.52
C THR A 343 14.90 26.82 18.61
N SER A 344 14.49 26.01 17.63
CA SER A 344 15.41 25.34 16.70
C SER A 344 15.91 26.28 15.59
N GLY A 345 15.06 27.24 15.18
CA GLY A 345 15.30 28.04 13.96
C GLY A 345 14.98 27.28 12.67
N LEU A 346 14.29 26.15 12.76
CA LEU A 346 13.78 25.41 11.62
C LEU A 346 12.32 25.77 11.36
N VAL A 347 11.86 25.60 10.14
CA VAL A 347 10.47 25.78 9.72
C VAL A 347 9.83 24.40 9.65
N GLY A 348 8.61 24.22 10.16
CA GLY A 348 7.85 22.97 10.06
C GLY A 348 7.28 22.73 8.67
N GLU A 349 7.08 21.45 8.30
CA GLU A 349 6.55 21.00 6.99
C GLU A 349 7.27 21.69 5.82
N HIS A 350 8.62 21.72 5.87
CA HIS A 350 9.46 22.49 4.96
C HIS A 350 10.66 21.69 4.48
N ASP A 351 11.04 21.89 3.20
CA ASP A 351 12.16 21.23 2.59
C ASP A 351 13.40 22.14 2.50
N TYR A 352 14.56 21.56 2.75
CA TYR A 352 15.87 22.20 2.78
C TYR A 352 16.82 21.55 1.77
N ALA A 353 17.61 22.37 1.08
CA ALA A 353 18.68 21.88 0.21
C ALA A 353 19.93 21.53 1.02
N VAL A 354 20.58 20.41 0.74
CA VAL A 354 21.92 20.11 1.23
C VAL A 354 22.93 20.50 0.15
N LEU A 355 23.71 21.56 0.43
CA LEU A 355 24.66 22.11 -0.49
C LEU A 355 26.01 21.42 -0.44
N ASP A 356 26.40 20.92 0.74
CA ASP A 356 27.67 20.21 0.94
C ASP A 356 27.58 19.26 2.15
N ILE A 357 28.47 18.26 2.18
CA ILE A 357 28.63 17.37 3.32
C ILE A 357 30.09 17.18 3.66
N SER A 358 30.43 17.23 4.93
CA SER A 358 31.81 17.17 5.40
C SER A 358 31.97 16.17 6.55
N GLU A 359 33.10 15.50 6.53
CA GLU A 359 33.51 14.64 7.65
C GLU A 359 34.95 14.96 7.99
N SER A 360 35.19 15.42 9.20
CA SER A 360 36.53 15.75 9.71
C SER A 360 36.66 15.27 11.16
N GLN A 361 37.68 14.47 11.45
CA GLN A 361 37.94 13.89 12.78
C GLN A 361 36.70 13.20 13.40
N GLY A 362 35.91 12.50 12.54
CA GLY A 362 34.69 11.84 12.96
C GLY A 362 33.47 12.76 13.13
N ASN A 363 33.62 14.06 12.93
CA ASN A 363 32.54 15.01 12.98
C ASN A 363 31.83 15.08 11.61
N LYS A 364 30.63 14.48 11.54
CA LYS A 364 29.77 14.41 10.34
C LYS A 364 28.88 15.63 10.30
N ARG A 365 28.95 16.45 9.23
CA ARG A 365 28.16 17.70 9.10
C ARG A 365 27.59 17.86 7.72
N MET A 366 26.45 18.54 7.62
CA MET A 366 25.79 18.96 6.38
C MET A 366 25.70 20.47 6.32
N LEU A 367 25.99 21.05 5.15
CA LEU A 367 25.71 22.45 4.84
C LEU A 367 24.29 22.52 4.28
N VAL A 368 23.38 23.06 5.06
CA VAL A 368 21.96 23.12 4.74
C VAL A 368 21.55 24.54 4.37
N LYS A 369 20.64 24.68 3.40
CA LYS A 369 20.10 25.93 2.91
C LYS A 369 18.57 25.94 3.02
N ASN A 370 18.04 26.95 3.70
CA ASN A 370 16.63 27.28 3.66
C ASN A 370 16.30 28.03 2.35
N PRO A 371 15.34 27.57 1.54
CA PRO A 371 14.98 28.21 0.27
C PRO A 371 14.24 29.56 0.44
N TRP A 372 13.77 29.93 1.63
CA TRP A 372 13.07 31.20 1.85
C TRP A 372 14.02 32.41 1.89
N CYS A 373 13.61 33.52 1.28
CA CYS A 373 14.35 34.79 1.28
C CYS A 373 14.70 35.28 2.69
N ALA A 374 13.74 35.22 3.61
CA ALA A 374 13.86 35.68 4.99
C ALA A 374 13.81 34.48 5.98
N GLY A 375 14.32 33.33 5.56
CA GLY A 375 14.19 32.09 6.30
C GLY A 375 14.93 32.07 7.63
N LEU A 376 14.36 31.37 8.60
CA LEU A 376 15.02 31.00 9.83
C LEU A 376 16.28 30.18 9.55
N VAL A 377 17.25 30.24 10.44
CA VAL A 377 18.49 29.44 10.39
C VAL A 377 18.62 28.67 11.69
N TRP A 378 19.22 27.50 11.62
CA TRP A 378 19.49 26.63 12.77
C TRP A 378 20.15 27.38 13.94
N LYS A 379 19.61 27.22 15.14
CA LYS A 379 20.08 27.86 16.38
C LYS A 379 20.73 26.91 17.36
N GLY A 380 20.79 25.62 17.05
CA GLY A 380 21.37 24.59 17.92
C GLY A 380 22.92 24.62 17.95
N ILE A 381 23.48 23.59 18.58
CA ILE A 381 24.94 23.44 18.74
C ILE A 381 25.60 23.42 17.36
N GLY A 382 26.69 24.19 17.19
CA GLY A 382 27.42 24.33 15.93
C GLY A 382 26.90 25.43 15.00
N SER A 383 25.78 26.08 15.30
CA SER A 383 25.25 27.21 14.50
C SER A 383 26.20 28.41 14.43
N SER A 384 27.02 28.59 15.44
CA SER A 384 28.03 29.66 15.57
C SER A 384 29.39 29.32 14.94
N ASP A 385 29.65 28.06 14.57
CA ASP A 385 30.94 27.60 14.04
C ASP A 385 31.16 27.96 12.56
N ALA A 386 30.28 28.79 12.00
CA ALA A 386 30.47 29.41 10.68
C ALA A 386 31.78 30.25 10.57
N ARG A 387 32.46 30.45 11.70
CA ARG A 387 33.76 31.16 11.75
C ARG A 387 34.98 30.23 11.74
N GLN A 388 34.80 28.94 11.84
CA GLN A 388 35.87 27.93 11.85
C GLN A 388 35.70 26.90 10.72
N SER A 389 35.82 27.35 9.47
CA SER A 389 36.12 26.45 8.38
C SER A 389 37.59 26.02 8.49
N PRO A 390 37.95 24.74 8.34
CA PRO A 390 39.33 24.25 8.33
C PRO A 390 40.11 24.69 7.10
N SER A 391 39.47 25.32 6.13
CA SER A 391 40.15 25.90 4.95
C SER A 391 40.55 27.33 5.24
N ASP A 392 41.78 27.69 4.89
CA ASP A 392 42.43 28.99 5.06
C ASP A 392 41.73 30.20 4.38
N HIS A 393 40.54 30.00 3.83
CA HIS A 393 39.69 31.06 3.30
C HIS A 393 38.31 31.03 3.97
N PRO A 394 37.97 32.03 4.79
CA PRO A 394 36.62 32.15 5.39
C PRO A 394 35.62 32.50 4.27
N THR A 395 35.08 31.50 3.62
CA THR A 395 33.94 31.68 2.70
C THR A 395 32.75 32.10 3.53
N LYS A 396 32.29 33.32 3.36
CA LYS A 396 31.08 33.85 4.01
C LYS A 396 29.89 33.00 3.60
N LEU A 397 29.22 32.34 4.55
CA LEU A 397 28.01 31.57 4.26
C LEU A 397 26.94 32.45 3.63
N LYS A 398 26.19 31.86 2.67
CA LYS A 398 25.03 32.54 2.06
C LYS A 398 23.95 32.75 3.09
N PRO A 399 23.16 33.82 3.01
CA PRO A 399 22.05 34.03 3.90
C PRO A 399 21.07 32.82 3.86
N GLY A 400 20.61 32.34 5.03
CA GLY A 400 19.77 31.13 5.15
C GLY A 400 20.52 29.80 5.04
N SER A 401 21.88 29.85 4.95
CA SER A 401 22.71 28.64 4.99
C SER A 401 23.35 28.44 6.36
N PHE A 402 23.48 27.21 6.83
CA PHE A 402 24.08 26.86 8.11
C PHE A 402 24.67 25.44 8.07
N TRP A 403 25.70 25.20 8.88
CA TRP A 403 26.21 23.89 9.15
C TRP A 403 25.41 23.25 10.29
N ILE A 404 25.06 21.98 10.15
CA ILE A 404 24.40 21.18 11.17
C ILE A 404 25.06 19.81 11.26
N SER A 405 25.21 19.27 12.48
CA SER A 405 25.73 17.90 12.63
C SER A 405 24.73 16.86 12.09
N PHE A 406 25.25 15.75 11.59
CA PHE A 406 24.36 14.67 11.14
C PHE A 406 23.52 14.09 12.28
N HIS A 407 24.05 14.11 13.50
CA HIS A 407 23.31 13.75 14.70
C HIS A 407 22.11 14.69 14.93
N ASP A 408 22.31 16.02 14.82
CA ASP A 408 21.21 16.97 14.96
C ASP A 408 20.19 16.85 13.80
N VAL A 409 20.65 16.50 12.59
CA VAL A 409 19.76 16.18 11.46
C VAL A 409 18.85 15.03 11.83
N THR A 410 19.39 13.92 12.39
CA THR A 410 18.57 12.76 12.75
C THR A 410 17.57 13.03 13.87
N GLN A 411 17.78 14.07 14.68
CA GLN A 411 16.90 14.45 15.80
C GLN A 411 15.84 15.47 15.40
N ASN A 412 16.10 16.34 14.43
CA ASN A 412 15.26 17.51 14.16
C ASN A 412 14.57 17.48 12.79
N TYR A 413 14.94 16.56 11.89
CA TYR A 413 14.28 16.37 10.62
C TYR A 413 13.51 15.05 10.60
N GLU A 414 12.41 15.01 9.87
CA GLU A 414 11.60 13.82 9.69
C GLU A 414 12.15 12.92 8.60
N SER A 415 12.56 13.53 7.47
CA SER A 415 12.92 12.81 6.25
C SER A 415 14.25 13.26 5.69
N LEU A 416 15.07 12.28 5.29
CA LEU A 416 16.24 12.45 4.42
C LEU A 416 15.86 11.95 3.02
N TYR A 417 15.81 12.84 2.05
CA TYR A 417 15.57 12.50 0.66
C TYR A 417 16.88 12.37 -0.10
N LEU A 418 17.02 11.26 -0.79
CA LEU A 418 18.20 10.91 -1.59
C LEU A 418 17.74 10.64 -3.02
N ASN A 419 18.24 11.41 -3.98
CA ASN A 419 18.00 11.13 -5.38
C ASN A 419 19.30 10.59 -6.00
N TRP A 420 19.23 9.32 -6.40
CA TRP A 420 20.38 8.55 -6.87
C TRP A 420 20.53 8.62 -8.38
N ASN A 421 21.77 8.79 -8.84
CA ASN A 421 22.10 8.74 -10.25
C ASN A 421 21.70 7.37 -10.85
N PRO A 422 20.76 7.31 -11.81
CA PRO A 422 20.37 6.04 -12.43
C PRO A 422 21.51 5.37 -13.20
N GLY A 423 22.57 6.12 -13.59
CA GLY A 423 23.78 5.59 -14.19
C GLY A 423 24.59 4.62 -13.31
N LEU A 424 24.24 4.46 -12.04
CA LEU A 424 24.75 3.40 -11.16
C LEU A 424 24.36 1.99 -11.64
N PHE A 425 23.33 1.88 -12.48
CA PHE A 425 22.82 0.64 -13.04
C PHE A 425 23.02 0.58 -14.55
N THR A 426 23.09 -0.63 -15.08
CA THR A 426 23.23 -0.90 -16.53
C THR A 426 21.93 -1.32 -17.19
N GLU A 427 21.02 -1.92 -16.42
CA GLU A 427 19.75 -2.48 -16.87
C GLU A 427 18.57 -1.83 -16.14
N ARG A 428 17.50 -1.55 -16.90
CA ARG A 428 16.23 -1.08 -16.39
C ARG A 428 15.07 -1.80 -17.07
N GLN A 429 14.03 -2.17 -16.29
CA GLN A 429 12.77 -2.66 -16.82
C GLN A 429 11.62 -1.92 -16.17
N ASP A 430 10.74 -1.36 -16.99
CA ASP A 430 9.52 -0.70 -16.50
C ASP A 430 8.31 -1.55 -16.82
N HIS A 431 7.43 -1.72 -15.84
CA HIS A 431 6.14 -2.40 -15.94
C HIS A 431 5.04 -1.42 -15.58
N HIS A 432 4.18 -1.10 -16.54
CA HIS A 432 3.08 -0.16 -16.34
C HIS A 432 1.78 -0.94 -16.18
N PHE A 433 0.99 -0.61 -15.15
CA PHE A 433 -0.27 -1.30 -14.89
C PHE A 433 -1.30 -0.34 -14.31
N VAL A 434 -2.56 -0.69 -14.49
CA VAL A 434 -3.69 -0.09 -13.78
C VAL A 434 -4.10 -1.08 -12.69
N TRP A 435 -4.31 -0.58 -11.50
CA TRP A 435 -4.80 -1.34 -10.37
C TRP A 435 -6.16 -0.81 -9.95
N GLU A 436 -7.19 -1.61 -10.21
CA GLU A 436 -8.52 -1.45 -9.64
C GLU A 436 -8.43 -1.89 -8.19
N LEU A 437 -8.59 -0.95 -7.27
CA LEU A 437 -8.39 -1.24 -5.85
C LEU A 437 -9.51 -2.16 -5.33
N PRO A 438 -9.18 -3.20 -4.57
CA PRO A 438 -10.17 -4.02 -3.92
C PRO A 438 -10.95 -3.18 -2.89
N PRO A 439 -12.21 -3.55 -2.61
CA PRO A 439 -12.96 -2.92 -1.53
C PRO A 439 -12.21 -3.08 -0.19
N PRO A 440 -12.44 -2.18 0.79
CA PRO A 440 -11.72 -2.19 2.07
C PRO A 440 -11.72 -3.55 2.78
N SER A 441 -12.80 -4.32 2.66
CA SER A 441 -12.92 -5.68 3.21
C SER A 441 -11.90 -6.68 2.67
N LEU A 442 -11.39 -6.47 1.46
CA LEU A 442 -10.39 -7.33 0.81
C LEU A 442 -8.98 -6.73 0.82
N SER A 443 -8.81 -5.51 1.35
CA SER A 443 -7.52 -4.81 1.37
C SER A 443 -6.55 -5.31 2.44
N LEU A 444 -7.01 -6.14 3.37
CA LEU A 444 -6.23 -6.67 4.49
C LEU A 444 -5.35 -7.87 4.11
N SER A 445 -5.56 -8.42 2.94
CA SER A 445 -4.73 -9.48 2.36
C SER A 445 -4.12 -9.04 1.04
N PHE A 446 -3.02 -9.66 0.64
CA PHE A 446 -2.38 -9.41 -0.65
C PHE A 446 -3.00 -10.22 -1.81
N ALA A 447 -4.07 -10.98 -1.55
CA ALA A 447 -4.70 -11.82 -2.55
C ALA A 447 -5.14 -11.07 -3.83
N HIS A 448 -5.51 -9.79 -3.70
CA HIS A 448 -5.93 -8.92 -4.81
C HIS A 448 -4.87 -7.89 -5.23
N ASN A 449 -3.72 -7.88 -4.56
CA ASN A 449 -2.66 -6.95 -4.88
C ASN A 449 -1.94 -7.32 -6.18
N VAL A 450 -1.37 -6.33 -6.84
CA VAL A 450 -0.50 -6.55 -7.98
C VAL A 450 0.81 -7.17 -7.50
N GLN A 451 1.20 -8.29 -8.11
CA GLN A 451 2.38 -9.04 -7.70
C GLN A 451 3.20 -9.49 -8.92
N TYR A 452 4.53 -9.40 -8.79
CA TYR A 452 5.48 -9.81 -9.80
C TYR A 452 6.45 -10.83 -9.23
N SER A 453 6.87 -11.78 -10.09
CA SER A 453 7.99 -12.67 -9.84
C SER A 453 9.24 -12.09 -10.47
N MET A 454 10.35 -12.08 -9.74
CA MET A 454 11.64 -11.60 -10.20
C MET A 454 12.74 -12.64 -9.90
N THR A 455 13.60 -12.92 -10.88
CA THR A 455 14.79 -13.77 -10.71
C THR A 455 16.01 -13.06 -11.30
N ALA A 456 17.11 -13.02 -10.54
CA ALA A 456 18.37 -12.45 -11.00
C ALA A 456 19.27 -13.52 -11.61
N SER A 457 19.90 -13.22 -12.74
CA SER A 457 20.85 -14.12 -13.41
C SER A 457 22.20 -14.21 -12.67
N VAL A 458 22.55 -13.19 -11.92
CA VAL A 458 23.76 -13.08 -11.09
C VAL A 458 23.37 -12.38 -9.77
N SER A 459 24.01 -12.77 -8.68
CA SER A 459 23.80 -12.08 -7.39
C SER A 459 24.31 -10.63 -7.45
N GLY A 460 23.54 -9.71 -6.89
CA GLY A 460 23.90 -8.29 -6.85
C GLY A 460 22.72 -7.39 -6.49
N SER A 461 23.01 -6.10 -6.45
CA SER A 461 22.03 -5.08 -6.06
C SER A 461 20.90 -4.96 -7.09
N ALA A 462 19.68 -5.01 -6.60
CA ALA A 462 18.46 -4.78 -7.36
C ALA A 462 17.60 -3.75 -6.65
N TRP A 463 17.21 -2.68 -7.35
CA TRP A 463 16.37 -1.63 -6.80
C TRP A 463 15.02 -1.63 -7.50
N ILE A 464 13.97 -1.61 -6.73
CA ILE A 464 12.60 -1.64 -7.21
C ILE A 464 11.92 -0.34 -6.81
N LEU A 465 11.56 0.47 -7.80
CA LEU A 465 10.88 1.75 -7.60
C LEU A 465 9.42 1.62 -8.03
N LEU A 466 8.51 1.83 -7.11
CA LEU A 466 7.08 2.01 -7.40
C LEU A 466 6.78 3.48 -7.56
N SER A 467 6.15 3.85 -8.67
CA SER A 467 5.72 5.22 -8.94
C SER A 467 4.23 5.25 -9.27
N ARG A 468 3.46 6.00 -8.49
CA ARG A 468 2.04 6.29 -8.74
C ARG A 468 1.95 7.40 -9.78
N HIS A 469 1.03 7.26 -10.75
CA HIS A 469 0.78 8.29 -11.74
C HIS A 469 -0.11 9.39 -11.16
N PHE A 470 0.22 10.64 -11.44
CA PHE A 470 -0.60 11.80 -11.06
C PHE A 470 -1.94 11.79 -11.78
N GLN A 471 -2.98 12.21 -11.09
CA GLN A 471 -4.35 12.34 -11.58
C GLN A 471 -4.93 13.70 -11.17
N ASP A 472 -5.78 14.28 -12.03
CA ASP A 472 -6.41 15.59 -11.77
C ASP A 472 -7.22 15.58 -10.46
N THR A 473 -7.93 14.49 -10.19
CA THR A 473 -8.75 14.32 -8.99
C THR A 473 -7.94 14.40 -7.69
N GLU A 474 -6.67 13.99 -7.69
CA GLU A 474 -5.81 14.12 -6.50
C GLU A 474 -5.52 15.60 -6.17
N LEU A 475 -5.33 16.42 -7.20
CA LEU A 475 -5.16 17.87 -7.03
C LEU A 475 -6.44 18.53 -6.50
N ASP A 476 -7.61 18.08 -6.96
CA ASP A 476 -8.91 18.56 -6.47
C ASP A 476 -9.09 18.21 -4.98
N ILE A 477 -8.70 17.00 -4.55
CA ILE A 477 -8.71 16.59 -3.15
C ILE A 477 -7.77 17.49 -2.32
N ALA A 478 -6.57 17.74 -2.83
CA ALA A 478 -5.57 18.58 -2.15
C ALA A 478 -6.07 20.04 -2.02
N ARG A 479 -6.62 20.61 -3.08
CA ARG A 479 -7.18 21.98 -3.08
C ARG A 479 -8.39 22.13 -2.18
N ALA A 480 -9.26 21.14 -2.09
CA ALA A 480 -10.43 21.16 -1.20
C ALA A 480 -10.02 21.27 0.28
N ARG A 481 -8.78 20.95 0.61
CA ARG A 481 -8.19 21.02 1.95
C ARG A 481 -7.16 22.15 2.10
N SER A 482 -7.27 23.21 1.32
CA SER A 482 -6.31 24.34 1.29
C SER A 482 -6.06 25.04 2.64
N ASN A 483 -6.93 24.84 3.63
CA ASN A 483 -6.75 25.32 5.02
C ASN A 483 -6.15 24.26 5.97
N SER A 484 -5.79 23.10 5.46
CA SER A 484 -5.16 22.02 6.22
C SER A 484 -3.65 22.08 6.07
N THR A 485 -2.92 21.41 6.97
CA THR A 485 -1.46 21.27 6.85
C THR A 485 -1.08 20.38 5.67
N LEU A 486 0.16 20.45 5.20
CA LEU A 486 0.67 19.58 4.12
C LEU A 486 0.53 18.10 4.50
N SER A 487 0.82 17.76 5.75
CA SER A 487 0.69 16.40 6.27
C SER A 487 -0.77 15.90 6.27
N ASP A 488 -1.76 16.77 6.53
CA ASP A 488 -3.19 16.38 6.45
C ASP A 488 -3.62 16.16 5.00
N VAL A 489 -3.09 16.94 4.07
CA VAL A 489 -3.33 16.77 2.64
C VAL A 489 -2.74 15.46 2.16
N SER A 490 -1.47 15.17 2.47
CA SER A 490 -0.78 13.95 2.04
C SER A 490 -1.42 12.69 2.64
N THR A 491 -1.76 12.70 3.92
CA THR A 491 -2.52 11.61 4.57
C THR A 491 -3.84 11.32 3.84
N SER A 492 -4.51 12.35 3.31
CA SER A 492 -5.76 12.17 2.57
C SER A 492 -5.58 11.55 1.17
N LEU A 493 -4.38 11.60 0.63
CA LEU A 493 -4.03 10.97 -0.64
C LEU A 493 -3.61 9.50 -0.49
N GLY A 494 -3.56 9.00 0.75
CA GLY A 494 -3.26 7.61 1.09
C GLY A 494 -1.79 7.25 0.92
N PHE A 495 -1.48 6.00 1.27
CA PHE A 495 -0.11 5.49 1.38
C PHE A 495 0.12 4.31 0.47
N MET A 496 1.38 4.09 0.10
CA MET A 496 1.80 2.91 -0.66
C MET A 496 3.11 2.34 -0.13
N SER A 497 3.34 1.05 -0.38
CA SER A 497 4.52 0.31 0.07
C SER A 497 4.88 -0.81 -0.89
N LEU A 498 6.07 -1.38 -0.72
CA LEU A 498 6.56 -2.56 -1.41
C LEU A 498 6.95 -3.64 -0.41
N TYR A 499 6.61 -4.90 -0.72
CA TYR A 499 7.07 -6.08 0.01
C TYR A 499 7.81 -7.01 -0.92
N ILE A 500 8.85 -7.67 -0.42
CA ILE A 500 9.63 -8.67 -1.16
C ILE A 500 9.68 -9.96 -0.36
N PHE A 501 9.41 -11.08 -1.03
CA PHE A 501 9.42 -12.42 -0.44
C PHE A 501 10.40 -13.30 -1.22
N ASP A 502 11.21 -14.09 -0.51
CA ASP A 502 12.11 -15.10 -1.07
C ASP A 502 11.61 -16.55 -0.83
N ASN A 503 10.58 -16.69 0.00
CA ASN A 503 10.01 -17.96 0.44
C ASN A 503 8.74 -18.39 -0.35
N ALA A 504 8.31 -17.60 -1.30
CA ALA A 504 7.12 -17.85 -2.11
C ALA A 504 7.42 -18.48 -3.48
N ASN A 505 8.71 -18.73 -3.76
CA ASN A 505 9.18 -19.31 -5.03
C ASN A 505 8.64 -18.56 -6.28
N GLY A 506 8.52 -17.23 -6.20
CA GLY A 506 7.96 -16.40 -7.27
C GLY A 506 6.45 -16.50 -7.45
N CYS A 507 5.75 -17.28 -6.62
CA CYS A 507 4.30 -17.37 -6.62
C CYS A 507 3.65 -16.23 -5.84
N ARG A 508 2.35 -16.03 -6.03
CA ARG A 508 1.57 -15.06 -5.29
C ARG A 508 1.53 -15.40 -3.79
N VAL A 509 1.52 -14.34 -2.98
CA VAL A 509 1.37 -14.42 -1.52
C VAL A 509 0.08 -13.75 -1.09
N GLU A 510 -0.50 -14.24 -0.01
CA GLU A 510 -1.77 -13.72 0.53
C GLU A 510 -1.59 -12.78 1.73
N LEU A 511 -0.51 -12.95 2.50
CA LEU A 511 -0.23 -12.14 3.71
C LEU A 511 1.19 -11.59 3.72
N GLY A 512 1.38 -10.50 4.46
CA GLY A 512 2.67 -9.80 4.60
C GLY A 512 3.68 -10.45 5.55
N ASP A 513 3.30 -11.53 6.24
CA ASP A 513 4.18 -12.20 7.19
C ASP A 513 5.35 -12.88 6.50
N LYS A 514 6.50 -12.90 7.16
CA LYS A 514 7.74 -13.51 6.65
C LYS A 514 8.26 -12.91 5.34
N SER A 515 8.00 -11.63 5.09
CA SER A 515 8.65 -10.91 4.00
C SER A 515 10.15 -10.75 4.28
N LEU A 516 10.96 -10.86 3.23
CA LEU A 516 12.40 -10.54 3.26
C LEU A 516 12.60 -9.03 3.43
N TYR A 517 11.77 -8.24 2.76
CA TYR A 517 11.76 -6.78 2.85
C TYR A 517 10.34 -6.29 3.03
N ARG A 518 10.15 -5.40 3.99
CA ARG A 518 8.91 -4.69 4.24
C ARG A 518 9.20 -3.19 4.17
N GLY A 519 8.80 -2.56 3.08
CA GLY A 519 8.95 -1.11 2.92
C GLY A 519 8.03 -0.32 3.86
N PRO A 520 8.40 0.92 4.20
CA PRO A 520 7.51 1.83 4.89
C PRO A 520 6.29 2.14 4.02
N PHE A 521 5.17 2.46 4.65
CA PHE A 521 4.04 3.08 3.98
C PHE A 521 4.33 4.57 3.84
N VAL A 522 4.45 5.04 2.60
CA VAL A 522 4.76 6.43 2.29
C VAL A 522 3.58 7.10 1.59
N ASP A 523 3.34 8.35 1.89
CA ASP A 523 2.39 9.24 1.22
C ASP A 523 2.94 9.82 -0.09
N SER A 524 4.26 9.76 -0.26
CA SER A 524 4.95 10.13 -1.49
C SER A 524 4.47 9.30 -2.68
N PRO A 525 4.36 9.89 -3.89
CA PRO A 525 4.01 9.14 -5.09
C PRO A 525 5.11 8.17 -5.56
N GLN A 526 6.28 8.12 -4.90
CA GLN A 526 7.33 7.14 -5.15
C GLN A 526 7.77 6.45 -3.87
N THR A 527 8.06 5.15 -3.95
CA THR A 527 8.73 4.37 -2.90
C THR A 527 9.74 3.41 -3.50
N LEU A 528 10.92 3.33 -2.88
CA LEU A 528 12.04 2.53 -3.34
C LEU A 528 12.32 1.38 -2.37
N ALA A 529 12.46 0.17 -2.91
CA ALA A 529 12.95 -1.01 -2.21
C ALA A 529 14.33 -1.42 -2.76
N PRO A 530 15.43 -0.98 -2.14
CA PRO A 530 16.77 -1.45 -2.47
C PRO A 530 17.05 -2.77 -1.75
N PHE A 531 17.54 -3.79 -2.46
CA PHE A 531 17.94 -5.04 -1.82
C PHE A 531 19.00 -5.80 -2.66
N GLU A 532 19.64 -6.81 -2.03
CA GLU A 532 20.61 -7.66 -2.69
C GLU A 532 19.96 -8.96 -3.15
N ALA A 533 19.80 -9.10 -4.45
CA ALA A 533 19.23 -10.31 -5.07
C ALA A 533 20.27 -11.42 -5.17
N LYS A 534 19.90 -12.65 -4.80
CA LYS A 534 20.71 -13.85 -4.96
C LYS A 534 20.44 -14.49 -6.33
N LYS A 535 21.50 -15.02 -6.96
CA LYS A 535 21.39 -15.73 -8.25
C LYS A 535 20.39 -16.87 -8.19
N GLY A 536 19.45 -16.89 -9.13
CA GLY A 536 18.51 -17.97 -9.34
C GLY A 536 17.40 -18.11 -8.29
N VAL A 537 17.37 -17.23 -7.28
CA VAL A 537 16.28 -17.20 -6.30
C VAL A 537 15.10 -16.45 -6.90
N PRO A 538 13.91 -17.07 -6.96
CA PRO A 538 12.71 -16.38 -7.43
C PRO A 538 12.07 -15.60 -6.27
N TYR A 539 12.03 -14.29 -6.41
CA TYR A 539 11.41 -13.38 -5.45
C TYR A 539 9.98 -13.03 -5.88
N THR A 540 9.09 -12.85 -4.92
CA THR A 540 7.77 -12.25 -5.16
C THR A 540 7.76 -10.82 -4.65
N ILE A 541 7.45 -9.87 -5.54
CA ILE A 541 7.31 -8.44 -5.26
C ILE A 541 5.83 -8.11 -5.19
N VAL A 542 5.39 -7.54 -4.07
CA VAL A 542 4.00 -7.15 -3.84
C VAL A 542 3.88 -5.64 -3.75
N VAL A 543 2.99 -5.07 -4.53
CA VAL A 543 2.57 -3.67 -4.40
C VAL A 543 1.47 -3.58 -3.36
N ALA A 544 1.68 -2.77 -2.33
CA ALA A 544 0.73 -2.57 -1.24
C ALA A 544 0.26 -1.11 -1.19
N GLN A 545 -0.95 -0.90 -0.71
CA GLN A 545 -1.54 0.42 -0.50
C GLN A 545 -2.36 0.47 0.79
N GLN A 546 -2.57 1.67 1.30
CA GLN A 546 -3.44 1.93 2.44
C GLN A 546 -4.15 3.27 2.24
N GLY A 547 -5.47 3.25 2.21
CA GLY A 547 -6.29 4.47 2.20
C GLY A 547 -6.22 5.32 0.94
N LEU A 548 -5.78 4.77 -0.21
CA LEU A 548 -5.86 5.49 -1.48
C LEU A 548 -7.32 5.84 -1.80
N PRO A 549 -7.65 7.14 -2.05
CA PRO A 549 -9.04 7.60 -2.10
C PRO A 549 -9.79 7.26 -3.39
N LEU A 550 -9.08 7.01 -4.51
CA LEU A 550 -9.72 6.73 -5.80
C LEU A 550 -9.85 5.21 -6.03
N PRO A 551 -10.85 4.76 -6.76
CA PRO A 551 -11.07 3.33 -7.00
C PRO A 551 -10.03 2.69 -7.93
N SER A 552 -9.31 3.49 -8.70
CA SER A 552 -8.35 2.99 -9.69
C SER A 552 -7.16 3.93 -9.82
N TYR A 553 -5.98 3.34 -9.95
CA TYR A 553 -4.71 4.05 -10.13
C TYR A 553 -3.84 3.41 -11.20
N ALA A 554 -3.14 4.23 -11.95
CA ALA A 554 -2.04 3.78 -12.79
C ALA A 554 -0.71 3.87 -12.01
N PHE A 555 0.12 2.85 -12.20
CA PHE A 555 1.44 2.75 -11.59
C PHE A 555 2.50 2.36 -12.60
N THR A 556 3.73 2.69 -12.27
CA THR A 556 4.93 2.13 -12.91
C THR A 556 5.79 1.47 -11.85
N LEU A 557 6.16 0.21 -12.08
CA LEU A 557 7.13 -0.52 -11.29
C LEU A 557 8.41 -0.63 -12.12
N SER A 558 9.47 0.07 -11.68
CA SER A 558 10.77 0.13 -12.35
C SER A 558 11.78 -0.72 -11.60
N PHE A 559 12.45 -1.61 -12.31
CA PHE A 559 13.52 -2.48 -11.77
C PHE A 559 14.86 -2.00 -12.31
N PHE A 560 15.78 -1.68 -11.44
CA PHE A 560 17.13 -1.25 -11.75
C PHE A 560 18.12 -2.29 -11.27
N SER A 561 19.08 -2.69 -12.12
CA SER A 561 20.10 -3.66 -11.75
C SER A 561 21.37 -3.51 -12.60
N ARG A 562 22.43 -4.19 -12.18
CA ARG A 562 23.66 -4.32 -12.95
C ARG A 562 23.72 -5.61 -13.78
N CYS A 563 22.71 -6.46 -13.67
CA CYS A 563 22.59 -7.72 -14.38
C CYS A 563 21.17 -7.92 -14.91
N PRO A 564 20.99 -8.74 -15.96
CA PRO A 564 19.66 -9.05 -16.46
C PRO A 564 18.77 -9.68 -15.39
N LEU A 565 17.54 -9.18 -15.28
CA LEU A 565 16.48 -9.71 -14.43
C LEU A 565 15.40 -10.36 -15.31
N ALA A 566 14.92 -11.53 -14.91
CA ALA A 566 13.73 -12.14 -15.47
C ALA A 566 12.54 -11.73 -14.60
N ILE A 567 11.59 -10.98 -15.18
CA ILE A 567 10.43 -10.43 -14.46
C ILE A 567 9.16 -10.84 -15.18
N THR A 568 8.23 -11.44 -14.43
CA THR A 568 6.91 -11.86 -14.90
C THR A 568 5.86 -11.52 -13.86
N LYS A 569 4.57 -11.61 -14.21
CA LYS A 569 3.53 -11.59 -13.20
C LYS A 569 3.65 -12.84 -12.32
N ALA A 570 3.51 -12.68 -11.01
CA ALA A 570 3.51 -13.81 -10.09
C ALA A 570 2.32 -14.74 -10.38
N HIS A 571 2.59 -16.03 -10.43
CA HIS A 571 1.58 -17.05 -10.67
C HIS A 571 0.89 -17.44 -9.39
N ASP A 572 -0.37 -17.86 -9.48
CA ASP A 572 -1.04 -18.50 -8.36
C ASP A 572 -0.33 -19.83 -8.05
N SER A 573 -0.08 -20.10 -6.79
CA SER A 573 0.49 -21.38 -6.34
C SER A 573 -0.54 -22.52 -6.46
N MET A 574 -1.83 -22.17 -6.52
CA MET A 574 -2.97 -23.08 -6.61
C MET A 574 -3.68 -22.91 -7.95
N LEU A 575 -3.99 -24.04 -8.62
CA LEU A 575 -4.67 -24.05 -9.93
C LEU A 575 -6.15 -23.76 -9.83
N TYR A 576 -6.76 -24.12 -8.71
CA TYR A 576 -8.20 -24.00 -8.51
C TYR A 576 -8.48 -23.09 -7.32
N HIS A 577 -9.46 -22.24 -7.46
CA HIS A 577 -9.94 -21.39 -6.37
C HIS A 577 -11.46 -21.29 -6.39
N THR A 578 -12.06 -21.13 -5.22
CA THR A 578 -13.46 -20.80 -5.06
C THR A 578 -13.61 -19.75 -3.97
N GLU A 579 -14.63 -18.90 -4.09
CA GLU A 579 -14.95 -17.87 -3.12
C GLU A 579 -16.36 -18.12 -2.59
N LEU A 580 -16.50 -18.07 -1.27
CA LEU A 580 -17.77 -18.20 -0.57
C LEU A 580 -17.99 -16.99 0.32
N LYS A 581 -19.23 -16.52 0.38
CA LYS A 581 -19.66 -15.43 1.26
C LYS A 581 -20.58 -15.98 2.35
N SER A 582 -20.37 -15.52 3.56
CA SER A 582 -21.21 -15.86 4.71
C SER A 582 -21.27 -14.68 5.68
N SER A 583 -22.04 -14.81 6.74
CA SER A 583 -22.14 -13.79 7.78
C SER A 583 -22.34 -14.43 9.15
N TRP A 584 -21.80 -13.75 10.17
CA TRP A 584 -22.16 -14.05 11.55
C TRP A 584 -23.53 -13.46 11.86
N THR A 585 -24.41 -14.30 12.33
CA THR A 585 -25.74 -13.93 12.81
C THR A 585 -25.79 -14.07 14.33
N ARG A 586 -26.85 -13.63 14.99
CA ARG A 586 -27.04 -13.88 16.43
C ARG A 586 -26.96 -15.36 16.81
N ARG A 587 -27.32 -16.29 15.88
CA ARG A 587 -27.25 -17.74 16.09
C ARG A 587 -25.88 -18.34 15.78
N THR A 588 -25.09 -17.67 14.94
CA THR A 588 -23.80 -18.18 14.48
C THR A 588 -22.61 -17.37 14.99
N ALA A 589 -22.82 -16.39 15.85
CA ALA A 589 -21.74 -15.67 16.51
C ALA A 589 -21.28 -16.43 17.77
N GLY A 590 -20.53 -17.51 17.55
CA GLY A 590 -20.11 -18.45 18.59
C GLY A 590 -18.95 -18.00 19.46
N GLY A 591 -18.33 -16.85 19.13
CA GLY A 591 -17.18 -16.34 19.89
C GLY A 591 -15.85 -16.97 19.46
N ASN A 592 -14.81 -16.80 20.30
CA ASN A 592 -13.48 -17.33 20.06
C ASN A 592 -13.36 -18.83 20.44
N ALA A 593 -12.20 -19.45 20.14
CA ALA A 593 -11.96 -20.89 20.35
C ALA A 593 -12.10 -21.32 21.82
N ALA A 594 -11.94 -20.42 22.80
CA ALA A 594 -12.16 -20.70 24.21
C ALA A 594 -13.63 -20.62 24.63
N ALA A 595 -14.53 -20.10 23.77
CA ALA A 595 -15.95 -20.00 24.08
C ALA A 595 -16.64 -21.36 23.98
N ALA A 596 -17.47 -21.71 24.93
CA ALA A 596 -18.32 -22.93 24.88
C ALA A 596 -19.20 -22.95 23.63
N THR A 597 -19.51 -21.78 23.07
CA THR A 597 -20.34 -21.60 21.86
C THR A 597 -19.50 -21.55 20.58
N TYR A 598 -18.19 -21.74 20.64
CA TYR A 598 -17.28 -21.62 19.48
C TYR A 598 -17.78 -22.36 18.24
N LEU A 599 -18.23 -23.58 18.40
CA LEU A 599 -18.72 -24.42 17.30
C LEU A 599 -20.09 -24.01 16.74
N PHE A 600 -20.68 -22.90 17.22
CA PHE A 600 -21.83 -22.27 16.58
C PHE A 600 -21.41 -21.36 15.42
N ASN A 601 -20.15 -20.99 15.34
CA ASN A 601 -19.64 -20.21 14.21
C ASN A 601 -19.99 -20.86 12.86
N PRO A 602 -19.99 -20.10 11.75
CA PRO A 602 -20.23 -20.63 10.42
C PRO A 602 -19.25 -21.78 10.10
N GLN A 603 -19.76 -22.89 9.63
CA GLN A 603 -19.00 -24.08 9.28
C GLN A 603 -19.24 -24.44 7.81
N PHE A 604 -18.19 -24.87 7.09
CA PHE A 604 -18.25 -25.26 5.69
C PHE A 604 -17.70 -26.67 5.52
N ALA A 605 -18.50 -27.57 4.95
CA ALA A 605 -18.03 -28.90 4.62
C ALA A 605 -17.10 -28.84 3.40
N LEU A 606 -15.89 -29.33 3.57
CA LEU A 606 -14.86 -29.47 2.54
C LEU A 606 -14.70 -30.93 2.20
N THR A 607 -14.98 -31.31 0.95
CA THR A 607 -14.76 -32.67 0.46
C THR A 607 -13.57 -32.70 -0.48
N ILE A 608 -12.55 -33.45 -0.15
CA ILE A 608 -11.38 -33.70 -0.99
C ILE A 608 -11.59 -35.09 -1.63
N PRO A 609 -11.90 -35.17 -2.92
CA PRO A 609 -12.15 -36.44 -3.60
C PRO A 609 -10.86 -37.25 -3.77
N LYS A 610 -10.98 -38.57 -3.82
CA LYS A 610 -9.84 -39.43 -4.13
C LYS A 610 -9.37 -39.18 -5.57
N SER A 611 -8.10 -38.81 -5.74
CA SER A 611 -7.50 -38.71 -7.08
C SER A 611 -7.35 -40.11 -7.64
N GLY A 612 -7.76 -40.33 -8.90
CA GLY A 612 -7.69 -41.66 -9.54
C GLY A 612 -6.30 -42.14 -9.91
N ARG A 613 -5.23 -41.48 -9.49
CA ARG A 613 -3.84 -41.89 -9.62
C ARG A 613 -3.34 -42.42 -8.28
N ASP A 614 -2.50 -43.43 -8.30
CA ASP A 614 -1.96 -44.19 -7.16
C ASP A 614 -1.22 -43.41 -6.06
N SER A 615 -1.35 -42.09 -5.99
CA SER A 615 -0.85 -41.29 -4.88
C SER A 615 -1.97 -41.07 -3.86
N ASP A 616 -1.78 -41.58 -2.67
CA ASP A 616 -2.68 -41.40 -1.51
C ASP A 616 -2.72 -39.94 -0.99
N ASP A 617 -1.97 -39.01 -1.58
CA ASP A 617 -1.88 -37.64 -1.16
C ASP A 617 -2.78 -36.74 -2.00
N GLY A 618 -3.76 -36.11 -1.35
CA GLY A 618 -4.45 -34.93 -1.88
C GLY A 618 -3.46 -33.77 -2.03
N GLY A 619 -3.72 -32.79 -2.94
CA GLY A 619 -2.87 -31.63 -3.11
C GLY A 619 -2.91 -30.66 -1.91
N PRO A 620 -2.00 -29.67 -1.86
CA PRO A 620 -2.01 -28.65 -0.81
C PRO A 620 -3.27 -27.80 -0.88
N LEU A 621 -3.74 -27.35 0.28
CA LEU A 621 -4.93 -26.52 0.43
C LEU A 621 -4.58 -25.19 1.10
N THR A 622 -5.10 -24.09 0.59
CA THR A 622 -5.02 -22.78 1.23
C THR A 622 -6.41 -22.21 1.45
N ILE A 623 -6.70 -21.78 2.66
CA ILE A 623 -7.96 -21.15 3.05
C ILE A 623 -7.66 -19.75 3.54
N LEU A 624 -8.23 -18.73 2.89
CA LEU A 624 -8.16 -17.33 3.30
C LEU A 624 -9.54 -16.86 3.76
N LEU A 625 -9.64 -16.43 5.01
CA LEU A 625 -10.81 -15.76 5.58
C LEU A 625 -10.57 -14.25 5.60
N SER A 626 -11.49 -13.48 5.05
CA SER A 626 -11.48 -12.02 5.12
C SER A 626 -12.82 -11.52 5.67
N THR A 627 -12.80 -10.44 6.45
CA THR A 627 -14.00 -9.80 6.99
C THR A 627 -14.15 -8.38 6.48
N GLU A 628 -15.38 -7.85 6.49
CA GLU A 628 -15.64 -6.44 6.13
C GLU A 628 -15.14 -5.46 7.20
N SER A 629 -14.93 -5.93 8.44
CA SER A 629 -14.42 -5.11 9.53
C SER A 629 -12.95 -5.44 9.80
N PRO A 630 -12.04 -4.50 9.58
CA PRO A 630 -10.61 -4.72 9.80
C PRO A 630 -10.24 -4.94 11.28
N ASP A 631 -11.10 -4.53 12.21
CA ASP A 631 -10.84 -4.61 13.65
C ASP A 631 -11.24 -5.96 14.27
N LEU A 632 -12.04 -6.76 13.55
CA LEU A 632 -12.47 -8.06 14.04
C LEU A 632 -11.32 -9.07 13.95
N ALA A 633 -11.00 -9.66 15.09
CA ALA A 633 -10.03 -10.74 15.14
C ALA A 633 -10.69 -12.06 14.68
N VAL A 634 -10.12 -12.71 13.67
CA VAL A 634 -10.63 -13.90 13.03
C VAL A 634 -9.63 -15.06 13.07
N HIS A 635 -10.16 -16.28 12.99
CA HIS A 635 -9.39 -17.51 13.09
C HIS A 635 -10.06 -18.60 12.25
N ILE A 636 -9.29 -19.59 11.81
CA ILE A 636 -9.76 -20.74 11.01
C ILE A 636 -9.24 -22.02 11.63
N ASP A 637 -10.14 -22.97 11.87
CA ASP A 637 -9.81 -24.34 12.16
C ASP A 637 -10.31 -25.25 11.04
N LEU A 638 -9.47 -26.15 10.57
CA LEU A 638 -9.84 -27.25 9.69
C LEU A 638 -9.88 -28.52 10.51
N VAL A 639 -11.05 -29.12 10.56
CA VAL A 639 -11.26 -30.31 11.39
C VAL A 639 -11.71 -31.51 10.56
N TRP A 640 -11.33 -32.69 10.98
CA TRP A 640 -11.80 -33.94 10.40
C TRP A 640 -13.28 -34.13 10.78
N ALA A 641 -14.12 -34.32 9.80
CA ALA A 641 -15.55 -34.51 9.99
C ALA A 641 -16.11 -35.41 8.87
N SER A 642 -17.04 -36.29 9.23
CA SER A 642 -17.72 -37.17 8.26
C SER A 642 -18.76 -36.43 7.42
N GLY A 643 -18.53 -35.19 7.04
CA GLY A 643 -19.45 -34.33 6.28
C GLY A 643 -20.61 -33.77 7.11
N ARG A 644 -20.60 -33.91 8.43
CA ARG A 644 -21.60 -33.38 9.37
C ARG A 644 -21.06 -32.17 10.11
N ARG A 645 -21.99 -31.37 10.64
CA ARG A 645 -21.61 -30.25 11.52
C ARG A 645 -20.89 -30.81 12.75
N VAL A 646 -19.76 -30.18 13.09
CA VAL A 646 -19.00 -30.47 14.30
C VAL A 646 -19.64 -29.73 15.47
N THR A 647 -19.90 -30.44 16.56
CA THR A 647 -20.52 -29.94 17.78
C THR A 647 -19.61 -30.10 18.99
N THR A 648 -18.57 -30.92 18.89
CA THR A 648 -17.47 -31.03 19.85
C THR A 648 -16.17 -31.04 19.08
N LEU A 649 -15.11 -30.53 19.69
CA LEU A 649 -13.79 -30.43 19.11
C LEU A 649 -12.78 -31.10 20.06
N ALA A 650 -12.21 -32.21 19.65
CA ALA A 650 -11.06 -32.79 20.29
C ALA A 650 -9.78 -32.37 19.55
N VAL A 651 -8.68 -32.22 20.24
CA VAL A 651 -7.38 -31.79 19.64
C VAL A 651 -6.98 -32.72 18.47
N ARG A 652 -7.24 -34.02 18.59
CA ARG A 652 -6.97 -35.03 17.54
C ARG A 652 -7.80 -34.82 16.26
N ASP A 653 -8.91 -34.10 16.34
CA ASP A 653 -9.80 -33.88 15.20
C ASP A 653 -9.39 -32.61 14.41
N ILE A 654 -8.51 -31.78 14.98
CA ILE A 654 -7.97 -30.61 14.33
C ILE A 654 -6.89 -31.05 13.34
N VAL A 655 -7.16 -30.82 12.05
CA VAL A 655 -6.22 -31.11 10.96
C VAL A 655 -5.20 -30.00 10.84
N ALA A 656 -5.66 -28.76 10.91
CA ALA A 656 -4.84 -27.57 10.84
C ALA A 656 -5.56 -26.35 11.41
N THR A 657 -4.80 -25.41 11.91
CA THR A 657 -5.29 -24.15 12.48
C THR A 657 -4.53 -22.97 11.86
N SER A 658 -5.20 -21.83 11.73
CA SER A 658 -4.55 -20.58 11.27
C SER A 658 -3.61 -19.94 12.30
N GLY A 659 -3.48 -20.54 13.48
CA GLY A 659 -2.68 -20.02 14.59
C GLY A 659 -3.41 -18.95 15.40
N GLU A 660 -2.73 -17.89 15.78
CA GLU A 660 -3.33 -16.82 16.57
C GLU A 660 -4.43 -16.06 15.84
N TYR A 661 -5.34 -15.46 16.60
CA TYR A 661 -6.39 -14.59 16.05
C TYR A 661 -5.77 -13.35 15.39
N ARG A 662 -6.14 -13.08 14.15
CA ARG A 662 -5.66 -11.94 13.37
C ARG A 662 -6.79 -10.97 13.05
N ARG A 663 -6.51 -9.68 13.13
CA ARG A 663 -7.49 -8.65 12.76
C ARG A 663 -7.77 -8.67 11.27
N GLY A 664 -9.04 -8.74 10.91
CA GLY A 664 -9.55 -8.59 9.57
C GLY A 664 -9.36 -9.76 8.62
N CYS A 665 -8.30 -10.57 8.74
CA CYS A 665 -8.09 -11.72 7.89
C CYS A 665 -7.26 -12.82 8.57
N ALA A 666 -7.53 -14.09 8.25
CA ALA A 666 -6.76 -15.24 8.69
C ALA A 666 -6.42 -16.14 7.49
N LEU A 667 -5.27 -16.78 7.54
CA LEU A 667 -4.79 -17.67 6.49
C LEU A 667 -4.40 -19.02 7.08
N LEU A 668 -4.97 -20.07 6.52
CA LEU A 668 -4.66 -21.44 6.83
C LEU A 668 -4.00 -22.11 5.61
N ARG A 669 -2.80 -22.64 5.78
CA ARG A 669 -2.11 -23.44 4.76
C ARG A 669 -2.01 -24.87 5.25
N VAL A 670 -2.56 -25.78 4.48
CA VAL A 670 -2.58 -27.21 4.80
C VAL A 670 -1.69 -27.91 3.81
N PRO A 671 -0.69 -28.70 4.26
CA PRO A 671 0.11 -29.54 3.38
C PRO A 671 -0.77 -30.57 2.66
N PRO A 672 -0.23 -31.34 1.71
CA PRO A 672 -1.00 -32.39 1.05
C PRO A 672 -1.75 -33.25 2.03
N THR A 673 -3.07 -33.24 1.94
CA THR A 673 -4.00 -33.90 2.86
C THR A 673 -4.63 -35.09 2.22
N ARG A 674 -4.87 -36.13 3.02
CA ARG A 674 -5.56 -37.34 2.55
C ARG A 674 -6.96 -37.02 2.01
N PRO A 675 -7.44 -37.75 0.98
CA PRO A 675 -8.82 -37.61 0.54
C PRO A 675 -9.81 -37.89 1.67
N GLY A 676 -10.87 -37.12 1.78
CA GLY A 676 -11.84 -37.30 2.84
C GLY A 676 -12.81 -36.13 3.02
N HIS A 677 -13.55 -36.20 4.09
CA HIS A 677 -14.53 -35.19 4.46
C HIS A 677 -14.01 -34.35 5.62
N TYR A 678 -13.83 -33.08 5.39
CA TYR A 678 -13.36 -32.11 6.36
C TYR A 678 -14.42 -31.06 6.61
N LEU A 679 -14.27 -30.34 7.68
CA LEU A 679 -15.08 -29.16 7.97
C LEU A 679 -14.17 -27.99 8.22
N ALA A 680 -14.41 -26.90 7.51
CA ALA A 680 -13.76 -25.63 7.76
C ALA A 680 -14.77 -24.64 8.35
N ASP A 681 -14.39 -24.05 9.47
CA ASP A 681 -15.18 -23.02 10.11
C ASP A 681 -14.90 -21.66 9.45
N PHE A 682 -15.92 -20.89 9.11
CA PHE A 682 -15.94 -19.52 8.57
C PHE A 682 -16.08 -19.36 7.05
N SER A 683 -16.29 -18.11 6.58
CA SER A 683 -16.40 -17.79 5.16
C SER A 683 -15.03 -17.81 4.48
N LEU A 684 -14.94 -18.38 3.30
CA LEU A 684 -13.70 -18.88 2.76
C LEU A 684 -13.44 -18.42 1.33
N ARG A 685 -12.16 -18.02 1.08
CA ARG A 685 -11.53 -18.17 -0.22
C ARG A 685 -10.62 -19.39 -0.15
N VAL A 686 -10.91 -20.43 -0.90
CA VAL A 686 -10.10 -21.65 -0.92
C VAL A 686 -9.34 -21.74 -2.22
N GLY A 687 -8.01 -21.86 -2.12
CA GLY A 687 -7.17 -22.23 -3.25
C GLY A 687 -6.61 -23.63 -3.05
N ALA A 688 -6.83 -24.52 -4.01
CA ALA A 688 -6.35 -25.90 -3.95
C ALA A 688 -5.84 -26.39 -5.30
N ASN A 689 -4.77 -27.19 -5.28
CA ASN A 689 -4.28 -27.95 -6.45
C ASN A 689 -5.03 -29.30 -6.60
N ILE A 690 -6.33 -29.31 -6.30
CA ILE A 690 -7.12 -30.54 -6.29
C ILE A 690 -8.25 -30.39 -7.29
N ASP A 691 -8.31 -31.31 -8.24
CA ASP A 691 -9.47 -31.45 -9.11
C ASP A 691 -10.72 -31.72 -8.29
N LYS A 692 -11.72 -30.85 -8.34
CA LYS A 692 -13.06 -31.05 -7.76
C LYS A 692 -13.18 -30.94 -6.22
N CYS A 693 -12.40 -30.05 -5.59
CA CYS A 693 -12.71 -29.67 -4.21
C CYS A 693 -14.12 -29.05 -4.13
N ARG A 694 -14.98 -29.58 -3.28
CA ARG A 694 -16.35 -29.07 -3.08
C ARG A 694 -16.52 -28.57 -1.66
N LEU A 695 -16.87 -27.30 -1.53
CA LEU A 695 -17.26 -26.65 -0.30
C LEU A 695 -18.77 -26.43 -0.27
N VAL A 696 -19.39 -26.81 0.81
CA VAL A 696 -20.82 -26.62 1.03
C VAL A 696 -21.01 -26.00 2.42
N PRO A 697 -21.71 -24.86 2.54
CA PRO A 697 -22.04 -24.31 3.85
C PRO A 697 -22.93 -25.31 4.61
N VAL A 698 -22.57 -25.53 5.86
CA VAL A 698 -23.40 -26.38 6.73
C VAL A 698 -24.34 -25.45 7.49
N ALA A 699 -25.65 -25.56 7.24
CA ALA A 699 -26.63 -24.73 7.90
C ALA A 699 -26.61 -24.96 9.41
N ALA A 700 -26.66 -23.89 10.19
CA ALA A 700 -26.65 -23.94 11.65
C ALA A 700 -27.80 -24.82 12.19
N ASP A 701 -28.92 -24.88 11.45
CA ASP A 701 -30.12 -25.59 11.81
C ASP A 701 -30.29 -26.96 11.09
N ALA A 702 -29.47 -27.25 10.06
CA ALA A 702 -29.61 -28.46 9.23
C ALA A 702 -28.88 -29.70 9.78
N ALA A 703 -28.09 -29.55 10.83
CA ALA A 703 -27.28 -30.65 11.38
C ALA A 703 -28.08 -31.59 12.31
N GLY A 704 -29.40 -31.45 12.44
CA GLY A 704 -30.20 -32.30 13.27
C GLY A 704 -29.98 -32.11 14.77
N MET A 705 -29.22 -31.10 15.21
CA MET A 705 -29.04 -30.81 16.62
C MET A 705 -30.17 -29.88 17.10
N LEU A 706 -30.97 -30.40 17.99
CA LEU A 706 -32.01 -29.65 18.67
C LEU A 706 -31.42 -28.90 19.85
N ARG A 707 -31.85 -27.65 20.04
CA ARG A 707 -31.54 -26.86 21.24
C ARG A 707 -32.72 -26.90 22.18
N THR A 708 -32.49 -27.45 23.34
CA THR A 708 -33.48 -27.46 24.41
C THR A 708 -33.04 -26.53 25.52
N PRO A 709 -33.53 -25.25 25.57
CA PRO A 709 -33.22 -24.35 26.65
C PRO A 709 -33.93 -24.83 27.94
N LEU A 710 -33.19 -24.75 29.05
CA LEU A 710 -33.74 -24.98 30.36
C LEU A 710 -34.24 -23.66 30.97
N THR A 711 -35.13 -23.76 31.97
CA THR A 711 -35.46 -22.59 32.79
C THR A 711 -34.22 -22.01 33.40
N PRO A 712 -34.09 -20.65 33.47
CA PRO A 712 -32.91 -20.00 34.03
C PRO A 712 -32.58 -20.53 35.41
N LEU A 713 -31.34 -20.85 35.65
CA LEU A 713 -30.89 -21.40 36.91
C LEU A 713 -30.59 -20.25 37.89
N LEU A 714 -31.30 -20.24 39.03
CA LEU A 714 -31.13 -19.30 40.13
C LEU A 714 -30.80 -20.08 41.41
N PHE A 715 -29.82 -19.59 42.17
CA PHE A 715 -29.51 -20.08 43.50
C PHE A 715 -30.08 -19.09 44.53
N GLU A 716 -31.08 -19.53 45.35
CA GLU A 716 -31.87 -18.64 46.19
C GLU A 716 -31.22 -18.32 47.56
N GLY A 717 -30.10 -18.94 47.88
CA GLY A 717 -29.40 -18.67 49.14
C GLY A 717 -27.99 -19.26 49.23
N PRO A 718 -27.19 -18.83 50.22
CA PRO A 718 -25.79 -19.24 50.37
C PRO A 718 -25.63 -20.75 50.73
N SER A 719 -26.73 -21.41 51.14
CA SER A 719 -26.74 -22.84 51.41
C SER A 719 -27.05 -23.73 50.19
N GLU A 720 -27.57 -23.15 49.13
CA GLU A 720 -27.84 -23.85 47.87
C GLU A 720 -26.60 -23.92 47.02
N VAL A 721 -25.85 -24.98 47.14
CA VAL A 721 -24.56 -25.13 46.38
C VAL A 721 -24.75 -26.07 45.17
N ARG A 722 -25.85 -26.79 45.05
CA ARG A 722 -26.09 -27.79 44.01
C ARG A 722 -27.53 -27.80 43.55
N LYS A 723 -27.74 -27.81 42.19
CA LYS A 723 -29.04 -28.00 41.58
C LYS A 723 -28.97 -29.08 40.49
N THR A 724 -30.05 -29.81 40.35
CA THR A 724 -30.16 -30.93 39.41
C THR A 724 -31.39 -30.79 38.53
N ALA A 725 -31.30 -31.20 37.27
CA ALA A 725 -32.47 -31.31 36.38
C ALA A 725 -32.47 -32.67 35.70
N ARG A 726 -33.63 -33.36 35.76
CA ARG A 726 -33.76 -34.69 35.17
C ARG A 726 -33.88 -34.62 33.67
N VAL A 727 -33.13 -35.49 32.96
CA VAL A 727 -33.11 -35.63 31.51
C VAL A 727 -33.88 -36.88 31.07
N GLN A 728 -34.70 -36.77 30.02
CA GLN A 728 -35.45 -37.87 29.44
C GLN A 728 -35.27 -37.90 27.94
N VAL A 729 -35.08 -39.09 27.37
CA VAL A 729 -34.98 -39.30 25.92
C VAL A 729 -35.79 -40.51 25.53
N GLY A 730 -36.40 -40.46 24.35
CA GLY A 730 -37.21 -41.56 23.81
C GLY A 730 -36.45 -42.50 22.86
N ARG A 731 -35.27 -42.15 22.48
CA ARG A 731 -34.35 -42.93 21.58
C ARG A 731 -32.91 -42.67 21.91
N LEU A 732 -32.03 -43.53 21.39
CA LEU A 732 -30.61 -43.26 21.47
C LEU A 732 -30.31 -41.85 20.89
N THR A 733 -29.78 -40.99 21.72
CA THR A 733 -29.57 -39.55 21.41
C THR A 733 -28.21 -39.12 21.87
N ARG A 734 -27.48 -38.47 21.01
CA ARG A 734 -26.19 -37.83 21.38
C ARG A 734 -26.45 -36.41 21.83
N ALA A 735 -25.86 -36.01 22.94
CA ALA A 735 -26.06 -34.68 23.52
C ALA A 735 -24.81 -34.06 24.11
N SER A 736 -24.80 -32.73 24.28
CA SER A 736 -23.88 -31.98 25.16
C SER A 736 -24.64 -30.86 25.87
N VAL A 737 -24.16 -30.45 27.02
CA VAL A 737 -24.77 -29.37 27.81
C VAL A 737 -23.89 -28.14 27.79
N ILE A 738 -24.50 -26.98 27.59
CA ILE A 738 -23.82 -25.65 27.56
C ILE A 738 -24.42 -24.82 28.70
N LEU A 739 -23.53 -24.15 29.44
CA LEU A 739 -23.85 -23.19 30.47
C LEU A 739 -23.25 -21.83 30.15
N THR A 740 -24.08 -20.80 30.12
CA THR A 740 -23.67 -19.41 29.83
C THR A 740 -24.23 -18.45 30.88
N ARG A 741 -23.60 -17.28 31.08
CA ARG A 741 -24.09 -16.25 31.97
C ARG A 741 -25.12 -15.36 31.29
N ARG A 742 -26.24 -15.07 31.96
CA ARG A 742 -27.25 -14.13 31.49
C ARG A 742 -26.75 -12.70 31.76
N GLY A 743 -26.87 -11.78 30.83
CA GLY A 743 -26.53 -10.35 31.03
C GLY A 743 -25.13 -9.91 30.52
N ALA A 744 -24.29 -10.78 29.93
CA ALA A 744 -23.05 -10.41 29.30
C ALA A 744 -23.21 -9.88 27.85
N SER A 745 -24.22 -9.05 27.58
CA SER A 745 -24.29 -8.34 26.30
C SER A 745 -23.51 -7.04 26.43
N SER A 746 -22.45 -6.90 25.63
CA SER A 746 -21.70 -5.68 25.43
C SER A 746 -22.60 -4.58 24.83
N SER A 747 -23.25 -3.79 25.66
CA SER A 747 -23.88 -2.54 25.23
C SER A 747 -22.86 -1.41 25.29
N GLY A 748 -22.15 -1.20 24.20
CA GLY A 748 -21.53 0.06 23.88
C GLY A 748 -22.63 1.07 23.53
N GLY A 749 -23.16 1.76 24.54
CA GLY A 749 -24.14 2.85 24.40
C GLY A 749 -23.66 4.05 25.22
N SER A 750 -23.25 5.09 24.54
CA SER A 750 -22.99 6.43 25.06
C SER A 750 -24.27 7.00 25.70
N GLY A 751 -24.23 7.34 26.97
CA GLY A 751 -25.35 8.02 27.66
C GLY A 751 -24.99 8.43 29.08
N ASN A 752 -24.69 9.71 29.24
CA ASN A 752 -24.80 10.59 30.41
C ASN A 752 -24.73 10.06 31.86
N GLY A 753 -23.66 10.51 32.48
CA GLY A 753 -23.63 11.17 33.81
C GLY A 753 -24.36 10.50 34.97
N GLY A 754 -23.80 9.49 35.65
CA GLY A 754 -24.12 9.09 37.00
C GLY A 754 -22.86 8.62 37.70
N ARG A 755 -22.43 9.33 38.73
CA ARG A 755 -21.29 8.95 39.60
C ARG A 755 -21.58 7.60 40.25
N SER A 756 -20.92 6.53 39.76
CA SER A 756 -20.80 5.24 40.47
C SER A 756 -19.51 5.23 41.31
N ILE A 757 -19.65 4.90 42.55
CA ILE A 757 -18.58 4.65 43.51
C ILE A 757 -17.79 3.41 43.04
N PRO A 758 -16.45 3.40 43.06
CA PRO A 758 -15.69 2.21 42.67
C PRO A 758 -15.90 1.11 43.72
N GLY A 759 -16.76 0.13 43.40
CA GLY A 759 -16.88 -1.10 44.14
C GLY A 759 -15.80 -2.09 43.74
N THR A 760 -15.26 -2.84 44.70
CA THR A 760 -14.39 -3.99 44.57
C THR A 760 -14.82 -4.89 43.39
N PRO A 761 -13.90 -5.48 42.60
CA PRO A 761 -14.24 -6.43 41.55
C PRO A 761 -14.97 -7.61 42.17
N ARG A 762 -16.25 -7.83 41.78
CA ARG A 762 -16.99 -9.02 42.18
C ARG A 762 -16.32 -10.23 41.54
N SER A 763 -15.85 -11.18 42.37
CA SER A 763 -15.35 -12.44 41.89
C SER A 763 -16.43 -13.17 41.11
N LEU A 764 -16.11 -13.71 39.94
CA LEU A 764 -17.00 -14.50 39.12
C LEU A 764 -17.28 -15.84 39.84
N PRO A 765 -18.50 -16.39 39.74
CA PRO A 765 -18.82 -17.69 40.37
C PRO A 765 -18.00 -18.81 39.71
N HIS A 766 -17.38 -19.65 40.54
CA HIS A 766 -16.80 -20.91 40.10
C HIS A 766 -17.89 -21.96 40.09
N VAL A 767 -18.12 -22.54 38.93
CA VAL A 767 -19.21 -23.49 38.68
C VAL A 767 -18.66 -24.77 38.10
N ARG A 768 -19.20 -25.92 38.54
CA ARG A 768 -18.96 -27.24 37.97
C ARG A 768 -20.22 -27.75 37.31
N LEU A 769 -20.12 -28.09 36.01
CA LEU A 769 -21.23 -28.66 35.25
C LEU A 769 -20.98 -30.14 34.97
N ARG A 770 -21.90 -30.99 35.32
CA ARG A 770 -21.81 -32.45 35.11
C ARG A 770 -23.13 -33.04 34.60
N VAL A 771 -23.01 -34.20 33.97
CA VAL A 771 -24.15 -35.05 33.63
C VAL A 771 -23.95 -36.39 34.34
N GLU A 772 -24.88 -36.72 35.21
CA GLU A 772 -24.77 -37.89 36.09
C GLU A 772 -25.88 -38.90 35.75
N LEU A 773 -25.49 -40.16 35.64
CA LEU A 773 -26.39 -41.29 35.48
C LEU A 773 -26.59 -42.00 36.81
N GLY A 774 -27.85 -42.08 37.30
CA GLY A 774 -28.12 -42.58 38.66
C GLY A 774 -28.01 -41.50 39.74
N ARG A 775 -28.40 -41.84 40.96
CA ARG A 775 -28.23 -40.96 42.15
C ARG A 775 -27.53 -41.72 43.31
N GLY A 776 -26.98 -40.98 44.24
CA GLY A 776 -26.29 -41.51 45.41
C GLY A 776 -24.93 -42.11 45.14
N PRO A 777 -24.47 -43.12 45.94
CA PRO A 777 -23.12 -43.67 45.85
C PRO A 777 -22.82 -44.38 44.53
N ASP A 778 -23.83 -44.91 43.86
CA ASP A 778 -23.72 -45.66 42.59
C ASP A 778 -23.85 -44.77 41.35
N ARG A 779 -23.81 -43.44 41.50
CA ARG A 779 -23.86 -42.49 40.37
C ARG A 779 -22.63 -42.63 39.49
N VAL A 780 -22.80 -42.46 38.23
CA VAL A 780 -21.73 -42.42 37.23
C VAL A 780 -21.73 -41.09 36.53
N VAL A 781 -20.61 -40.36 36.54
CA VAL A 781 -20.46 -39.14 35.74
C VAL A 781 -20.25 -39.54 34.30
N VAL A 782 -21.21 -39.14 33.42
CA VAL A 782 -21.21 -39.44 31.98
C VAL A 782 -20.44 -38.40 31.20
N ALA A 783 -20.56 -37.15 31.62
CA ALA A 783 -19.86 -36.03 31.04
C ALA A 783 -19.71 -34.89 32.07
N ALA A 784 -18.65 -34.13 31.99
CA ALA A 784 -18.38 -32.95 32.80
C ALA A 784 -17.85 -31.79 31.96
N SER A 785 -17.94 -30.56 32.48
CA SER A 785 -17.23 -29.41 31.94
C SER A 785 -15.75 -29.62 32.19
N ALA A 786 -14.93 -29.38 31.15
CA ALA A 786 -13.52 -29.75 31.09
C ALA A 786 -12.67 -29.35 32.28
N GLY A 787 -11.90 -30.24 32.78
CA GLY A 787 -10.58 -30.26 33.29
C GLY A 787 -9.79 -31.25 32.45
N ASP A 788 -8.52 -31.44 32.73
CA ASP A 788 -7.63 -32.39 32.04
C ASP A 788 -8.30 -33.74 31.78
N GLU A 789 -7.90 -34.44 30.71
CA GLU A 789 -8.48 -35.69 30.23
C GLU A 789 -8.61 -36.81 31.30
N ASP A 790 -8.03 -36.64 32.48
CA ASP A 790 -8.00 -37.63 33.58
C ASP A 790 -8.97 -37.35 34.72
N SER A 791 -9.75 -36.26 34.70
CA SER A 791 -10.74 -35.95 35.75
C SER A 791 -12.16 -36.33 35.34
N ASP A 792 -12.59 -37.53 35.70
CA ASP A 792 -13.94 -38.02 35.52
C ASP A 792 -15.02 -37.18 36.24
N GLU A 793 -14.69 -36.41 37.25
CA GLU A 793 -15.59 -35.61 38.06
C GLU A 793 -15.78 -34.16 37.62
N GLY A 794 -14.92 -33.62 36.71
CA GLY A 794 -14.91 -32.23 36.30
C GLY A 794 -14.44 -31.24 37.35
N GLU A 795 -13.96 -30.08 36.95
CA GLU A 795 -13.40 -29.05 37.86
C GLU A 795 -14.35 -27.85 38.03
N PHE A 796 -14.18 -27.13 39.15
CA PHE A 796 -14.87 -25.85 39.34
C PHE A 796 -14.16 -24.79 38.53
N MET A 797 -14.88 -24.20 37.58
CA MET A 797 -14.36 -23.20 36.66
C MET A 797 -15.13 -21.88 36.78
N GLU A 798 -14.43 -20.78 36.58
CA GLU A 798 -15.00 -19.46 36.56
C GLU A 798 -15.91 -19.28 35.33
N VAL A 799 -17.18 -18.94 35.53
CA VAL A 799 -18.11 -18.70 34.42
C VAL A 799 -17.96 -17.25 33.96
N GLY A 800 -16.97 -17.02 33.09
CA GLY A 800 -16.78 -15.75 32.39
C GLY A 800 -17.78 -15.59 31.22
N ALA A 801 -17.49 -14.65 30.34
CA ALA A 801 -18.26 -14.40 29.11
C ALA A 801 -18.27 -15.61 28.16
N VAL A 802 -17.37 -16.54 28.35
CA VAL A 802 -17.11 -17.70 27.47
C VAL A 802 -18.07 -18.87 27.71
N GLY A 803 -18.59 -19.00 28.94
CA GLY A 803 -19.44 -20.13 29.36
C GLY A 803 -18.66 -21.44 29.57
N LEU A 804 -19.39 -22.52 29.92
CA LEU A 804 -18.87 -23.87 30.12
C LEU A 804 -19.65 -24.86 29.21
N ARG A 805 -18.98 -25.93 28.78
CA ARG A 805 -19.58 -26.99 27.96
C ARG A 805 -19.09 -28.35 28.39
N THR A 806 -20.00 -29.33 28.39
CA THR A 806 -19.61 -30.74 28.59
C THR A 806 -19.10 -31.37 27.28
N ARG A 807 -18.25 -32.40 27.36
CA ARG A 807 -18.03 -33.31 26.23
C ARG A 807 -19.37 -33.91 25.74
N GLU A 808 -19.39 -34.39 24.50
CA GLU A 808 -20.54 -35.15 23.99
C GLU A 808 -20.67 -36.49 24.71
N PHE A 809 -21.90 -36.88 24.92
CA PHE A 809 -22.25 -38.16 25.55
C PHE A 809 -23.48 -38.75 24.87
N ASP A 810 -23.55 -40.08 24.87
CA ASP A 810 -24.67 -40.81 24.33
C ASP A 810 -25.72 -41.09 25.41
N LEU A 811 -26.98 -40.78 25.10
CA LEU A 811 -28.17 -40.98 25.92
C LEU A 811 -28.91 -42.22 25.44
N ASP A 812 -28.66 -43.37 26.08
CA ASP A 812 -29.42 -44.59 25.82
C ASP A 812 -30.61 -44.67 26.77
N PRO A 813 -31.86 -44.65 26.26
CA PRO A 813 -33.07 -44.76 27.08
C PRO A 813 -33.09 -46.00 27.99
N LEU A 814 -32.56 -47.12 27.52
CA LEU A 814 -32.52 -48.36 28.30
C LEU A 814 -31.55 -48.27 29.46
N LEU A 815 -30.39 -47.67 29.23
CA LEU A 815 -29.39 -47.47 30.25
C LEU A 815 -29.85 -46.44 31.31
N ILE A 816 -30.52 -45.35 30.86
CA ILE A 816 -31.12 -44.36 31.76
C ILE A 816 -32.19 -44.95 32.63
N GLN A 817 -33.04 -45.83 32.07
CA GLN A 817 -34.08 -46.54 32.84
C GLN A 817 -33.46 -47.54 33.82
N ALA A 818 -32.48 -48.33 33.39
CA ALA A 818 -31.78 -49.30 34.21
C ALA A 818 -31.04 -48.64 35.44
N ARG A 819 -30.51 -47.45 35.24
CA ARG A 819 -29.80 -46.68 36.29
C ARG A 819 -30.71 -45.67 37.02
N ARG A 820 -32.03 -45.73 36.86
CA ARG A 820 -33.03 -44.91 37.54
C ARG A 820 -33.04 -43.43 37.20
N GLY A 821 -32.43 -43.03 36.08
CA GLY A 821 -32.48 -41.67 35.55
C GLY A 821 -31.14 -41.06 35.20
N LEU A 822 -31.19 -39.91 34.56
CA LEU A 822 -30.08 -39.08 34.17
C LEU A 822 -30.36 -37.65 34.61
N TRP A 823 -29.34 -36.96 35.12
CA TRP A 823 -29.44 -35.58 35.63
C TRP A 823 -28.33 -34.70 35.10
N ILE A 824 -28.69 -33.47 34.75
CA ILE A 824 -27.74 -32.36 34.63
C ILE A 824 -27.54 -31.80 36.02
N VAL A 825 -26.32 -31.68 36.45
CA VAL A 825 -25.91 -31.23 37.79
C VAL A 825 -25.07 -29.98 37.66
N VAL A 826 -25.44 -28.94 38.37
CA VAL A 826 -24.69 -27.71 38.47
C VAL A 826 -24.36 -27.44 39.91
N GLU A 827 -23.07 -27.26 40.18
CA GLU A 827 -22.56 -26.95 41.54
C GLU A 827 -21.81 -25.63 41.51
N VAL A 828 -21.99 -24.83 42.56
CA VAL A 828 -21.31 -23.52 42.73
C VAL A 828 -20.37 -23.61 43.92
N MET A 829 -19.14 -23.20 43.78
CA MET A 829 -18.16 -23.19 44.83
C MET A 829 -18.38 -22.04 45.84
N GLY A 830 -18.71 -22.39 47.08
CA GLY A 830 -18.69 -21.49 48.26
C GLY A 830 -19.48 -20.21 48.21
N GLY A 831 -20.73 -20.30 48.70
CA GLY A 831 -21.43 -19.21 49.41
C GLY A 831 -21.50 -17.80 48.79
N VAL A 832 -21.32 -17.63 47.51
CA VAL A 832 -21.53 -16.32 46.84
C VAL A 832 -22.99 -16.18 46.54
N PRO A 833 -23.72 -15.22 47.15
CA PRO A 833 -25.10 -14.99 46.80
C PRO A 833 -25.16 -14.49 45.33
N MET A 834 -25.64 -15.32 44.43
CA MET A 834 -26.06 -14.85 43.11
C MET A 834 -27.37 -14.10 43.29
N ALA A 835 -27.20 -12.79 43.46
CA ALA A 835 -28.17 -11.70 43.32
C ALA A 835 -29.53 -11.82 43.99
N ALA A 836 -29.89 -10.74 44.69
CA ALA A 836 -31.24 -10.43 45.16
C ALA A 836 -32.26 -10.46 43.99
N ALA A 837 -33.50 -10.77 44.29
CA ALA A 837 -34.61 -11.04 43.37
C ALA A 837 -34.97 -10.01 42.29
N ASN A 838 -34.14 -9.03 42.05
CA ASN A 838 -34.34 -7.98 41.04
C ASN A 838 -33.15 -7.78 40.06
N SER A 839 -32.20 -8.70 40.00
CA SER A 839 -31.12 -8.59 39.03
C SER A 839 -31.30 -9.55 37.88
N ASP A 840 -31.08 -9.07 36.65
CA ASP A 840 -31.06 -9.85 35.41
C ASP A 840 -29.89 -10.86 35.35
N GLU A 841 -29.22 -11.12 36.44
CA GLU A 841 -28.04 -12.02 36.52
C GLU A 841 -28.48 -13.44 36.87
N GLY A 842 -28.24 -14.38 35.95
CA GLY A 842 -28.54 -15.81 36.12
C GLY A 842 -27.69 -16.65 35.19
N LEU A 843 -27.75 -17.98 35.34
CA LEU A 843 -27.12 -18.92 34.44
C LEU A 843 -28.16 -19.49 33.46
N ASN A 844 -27.82 -19.45 32.16
CA ASN A 844 -28.60 -20.08 31.12
C ASN A 844 -27.96 -21.42 30.78
N ILE A 845 -28.78 -22.46 30.71
CA ILE A 845 -28.35 -23.81 30.33
C ILE A 845 -29.14 -24.26 29.12
N GLU A 846 -28.44 -24.87 28.17
CA GLU A 846 -29.04 -25.44 26.97
C GLU A 846 -28.50 -26.86 26.76
N VAL A 847 -29.37 -27.79 26.36
CA VAL A 847 -28.96 -29.10 25.88
C VAL A 847 -28.96 -29.09 24.36
N LEU A 848 -27.84 -29.43 23.79
CA LEU A 848 -27.71 -29.70 22.35
C LEU A 848 -27.83 -31.19 22.12
N SER A 849 -28.69 -31.63 21.21
CA SER A 849 -28.89 -33.06 20.95
C SER A 849 -29.32 -33.35 19.51
N ASP A 850 -28.99 -34.54 19.02
CA ASP A 850 -29.37 -35.02 17.68
C ASP A 850 -30.78 -35.65 17.68
N GLY A 851 -31.43 -35.70 18.80
CA GLY A 851 -32.80 -36.15 19.00
C GLY A 851 -33.55 -35.36 20.06
N PRO A 852 -34.88 -35.51 20.18
CA PRO A 852 -35.65 -34.76 21.18
C PRO A 852 -35.26 -35.19 22.59
N VAL A 853 -34.95 -34.19 23.44
CA VAL A 853 -34.59 -34.35 24.84
C VAL A 853 -35.58 -33.57 25.68
N GLY A 854 -36.20 -34.22 26.63
CA GLY A 854 -37.04 -33.60 27.67
C GLY A 854 -36.15 -33.30 28.89
N VAL A 855 -36.26 -32.11 29.45
CA VAL A 855 -35.55 -31.71 30.66
C VAL A 855 -36.56 -31.25 31.71
N GLY A 856 -36.45 -31.77 32.92
CA GLY A 856 -37.31 -31.42 34.05
C GLY A 856 -36.99 -30.07 34.65
N ARG A 857 -37.70 -29.68 35.69
CA ARG A 857 -37.44 -28.45 36.46
C ARG A 857 -36.18 -28.67 37.32
N TRP A 858 -35.56 -27.57 37.72
CA TRP A 858 -34.44 -27.58 38.65
C TRP A 858 -34.93 -27.98 40.05
N GLU A 859 -34.27 -28.95 40.64
CA GLU A 859 -34.50 -29.42 42.00
C GLU A 859 -33.25 -29.14 42.85
N GLY A 860 -33.41 -28.64 44.08
CA GLY A 860 -32.29 -28.57 45.04
C GLY A 860 -32.03 -29.98 45.59
N ASP A 861 -30.83 -30.22 46.08
CA ASP A 861 -30.57 -31.40 46.88
C ASP A 861 -31.15 -31.18 48.28
N ASP A 862 -32.19 -31.92 48.62
CA ASP A 862 -32.70 -32.04 50.00
C ASP A 862 -31.73 -32.87 50.88
#